data_0853b51448a609e46796816b5958c1c4
#
_entry.id   0853b51448a609e46796816b5958c1c4
#
_cell.length_a   1.000
_cell.length_b   1.000
_cell.length_c   1.000
_cell.angle_alpha   90.00
_cell.angle_beta   90.00
_cell.angle_gamma   90.00
#
_symmetry.space_group_name_H-M   'P 1'
#
loop_
_entity.id
_entity.type
_entity.pdbx_description
1 polymer ?
#
loop_
_entity_poly.entity_id
_entity_poly.type
_entity_poly.pdbx_seq_one_letter_code
_entity_poly.pdbx_strand_id
1 'polypeptide(L)'
;MRTRQELKRLYHSSEFQKKYLYEGSDLGAVCTEEGTSFLLWSPLAENVKLRFYKDGEKASCHQVVSMEKEEKGVWAYRTGESLHGVYYDYELTFDGEKTVTGDPYARACGVNGNRSMVCNLKKTDPQVWDEDKRPEPSPENVIYELHVKEFSWDASGGFKKENRGKYRAFTEEHTTLHGNGVHPTGLDYLKELGVTHVQIMPAYDYGSVDEKSETDFNWGYDPVNYNVPEGSYSTDPEHGEVRIREFKEMIQALHRNGFRVIMDVVYNHMYSLDNNLNRTVPWYYFRTDKNGEISNGSACGNDVASERPMCARYILDSVLYWVREYHIDGFRFDLMGLLDVELMNRIRRELDTVYGEGEILIYGEPWAADVTAMEDGAAPALKSNIQLLDKNVGMFCDDTRDAIKGHVFEAETPGFVNGAEGMEDKILNSVTAWCGNDSVKTPSQIITYVSAHDNWTLWDKLEKTISDEKQREKVNRLAAAIYMTCQGNLFFLSGEEFARTKDGYENTYNAPIELNRLDWERAYEYQELRQYYQGLIALRKQLPGLCDKSEEARKRISGQWKEDGAVGFLVDNRDEAKTSPWKKLLIIYNRTEKTVTRELPEGNWEILLNGENSFLWKEPKNTQKAEAAPVSALILGQR
;
A
#
# COMPACT_ATOMS: atom_id res chain seq x y z
N MET A 1 -32.07 23.29 -10.05
CA MET A 1 -31.00 22.26 -10.00
C MET A 1 -31.62 20.86 -10.08
N ARG A 2 -31.06 19.94 -10.89
CA ARG A 2 -31.53 18.54 -11.01
C ARG A 2 -31.34 17.80 -9.69
N THR A 3 -32.26 16.89 -9.37
CA THR A 3 -32.12 15.99 -8.22
C THR A 3 -31.02 14.94 -8.45
N ARG A 4 -30.50 14.34 -7.39
CA ARG A 4 -29.50 13.25 -7.47
C ARG A 4 -29.97 12.09 -8.35
N GLN A 5 -31.25 11.71 -8.25
CA GLN A 5 -31.85 10.67 -9.10
C GLN A 5 -31.87 11.06 -10.59
N GLU A 6 -32.22 12.31 -10.90
CA GLU A 6 -32.21 12.81 -12.28
C GLU A 6 -30.79 12.83 -12.85
N LEU A 7 -29.80 13.26 -12.06
CA LEU A 7 -28.40 13.24 -12.45
C LEU A 7 -27.89 11.79 -12.63
N LYS A 8 -28.23 10.88 -11.74
CA LYS A 8 -27.88 9.46 -11.90
C LYS A 8 -28.40 8.89 -13.21
N ARG A 9 -29.69 9.12 -13.54
CA ARG A 9 -30.28 8.66 -14.81
C ARG A 9 -29.61 9.31 -16.03
N LEU A 10 -29.28 10.60 -15.95
CA LEU A 10 -28.58 11.32 -17.01
C LEU A 10 -27.21 10.69 -17.27
N TYR A 11 -26.42 10.50 -16.25
CA TYR A 11 -25.05 9.97 -16.33
C TYR A 11 -24.99 8.52 -16.83
N HIS A 12 -26.00 7.71 -16.53
CA HIS A 12 -26.15 6.36 -17.06
C HIS A 12 -26.56 6.29 -18.53
N SER A 13 -27.07 7.38 -19.08
CA SER A 13 -27.54 7.34 -20.46
C SER A 13 -26.37 7.19 -21.43
N SER A 14 -26.55 6.30 -22.42
CA SER A 14 -25.57 6.11 -23.50
C SER A 14 -25.36 7.39 -24.32
N GLU A 15 -26.36 8.27 -24.36
CA GLU A 15 -26.28 9.58 -25.01
C GLU A 15 -25.29 10.49 -24.28
N PHE A 16 -25.39 10.59 -22.94
CA PHE A 16 -24.46 11.37 -22.13
C PHE A 16 -23.03 10.88 -22.30
N GLN A 17 -22.82 9.57 -22.18
CA GLN A 17 -21.48 8.99 -22.30
C GLN A 17 -20.88 9.22 -23.70
N LYS A 18 -21.59 8.95 -24.79
CA LYS A 18 -21.10 9.23 -26.14
C LYS A 18 -20.75 10.70 -26.36
N LYS A 19 -21.57 11.59 -25.81
CA LYS A 19 -21.41 13.04 -25.99
C LYS A 19 -20.23 13.59 -25.20
N TYR A 20 -19.99 13.08 -23.98
CA TYR A 20 -19.09 13.71 -23.02
C TYR A 20 -17.89 12.87 -22.59
N LEU A 21 -17.76 11.63 -23.08
CA LEU A 21 -16.54 10.84 -22.85
C LEU A 21 -15.34 11.56 -23.49
N TYR A 22 -14.40 11.98 -22.66
CA TYR A 22 -13.16 12.61 -23.08
C TYR A 22 -12.01 11.62 -22.99
N GLU A 23 -11.26 11.47 -24.07
CA GLU A 23 -10.17 10.49 -24.19
C GLU A 23 -8.77 11.13 -24.16
N GLY A 24 -8.68 12.46 -24.07
CA GLY A 24 -7.41 13.18 -23.92
C GLY A 24 -6.75 12.92 -22.56
N SER A 25 -5.44 13.08 -22.47
CA SER A 25 -4.65 12.90 -21.23
C SER A 25 -4.11 14.20 -20.66
N ASP A 26 -4.75 15.32 -20.97
CA ASP A 26 -4.30 16.70 -20.75
C ASP A 26 -5.23 17.52 -19.85
N LEU A 27 -6.13 16.86 -19.09
CA LEU A 27 -6.96 17.52 -18.10
C LEU A 27 -6.11 18.06 -16.94
N GLY A 28 -6.54 19.21 -16.40
CA GLY A 28 -5.81 19.94 -15.37
C GLY A 28 -4.94 21.06 -15.94
N ALA A 29 -4.07 21.61 -15.10
CA ALA A 29 -3.08 22.61 -15.50
C ALA A 29 -1.79 21.95 -15.95
N VAL A 30 -1.40 22.17 -17.20
CA VAL A 30 -0.11 21.72 -17.76
C VAL A 30 0.75 22.96 -18.05
N CYS A 31 1.89 23.06 -17.38
CA CYS A 31 2.80 24.20 -17.47
C CYS A 31 4.18 23.76 -17.99
N THR A 32 4.65 24.47 -19.00
CA THR A 32 6.01 24.34 -19.56
C THR A 32 6.70 25.70 -19.59
N GLU A 33 7.91 25.78 -20.10
CA GLU A 33 8.60 27.07 -20.34
C GLU A 33 7.92 27.87 -21.48
N GLU A 34 7.19 27.19 -22.36
CA GLU A 34 6.57 27.78 -23.56
C GLU A 34 5.17 28.30 -23.30
N GLY A 35 4.53 27.90 -22.18
CA GLY A 35 3.18 28.35 -21.86
C GLY A 35 2.47 27.47 -20.84
N THR A 36 1.21 27.82 -20.58
CA THR A 36 0.34 27.08 -19.64
C THR A 36 -1.02 26.85 -20.27
N SER A 37 -1.53 25.62 -20.15
CA SER A 37 -2.90 25.26 -20.52
C SER A 37 -3.67 24.77 -19.30
N PHE A 38 -4.97 25.09 -19.25
CA PHE A 38 -5.92 24.63 -18.24
C PHE A 38 -7.09 23.99 -18.97
N LEU A 39 -7.32 22.72 -18.70
CA LEU A 39 -8.44 21.97 -19.24
C LEU A 39 -9.26 21.37 -18.10
N LEU A 40 -10.55 21.71 -18.06
CA LEU A 40 -11.47 21.23 -17.04
C LEU A 40 -12.65 20.50 -17.68
N TRP A 41 -12.89 19.26 -17.27
CA TRP A 41 -14.07 18.52 -17.69
C TRP A 41 -15.25 18.85 -16.77
N SER A 42 -16.21 19.62 -17.29
CA SER A 42 -17.45 19.99 -16.61
C SER A 42 -18.59 20.12 -17.62
N PRO A 43 -19.18 18.99 -18.07
CA PRO A 43 -20.10 18.95 -19.20
C PRO A 43 -21.40 19.71 -18.97
N LEU A 44 -21.85 19.83 -17.71
CA LEU A 44 -23.11 20.49 -17.35
C LEU A 44 -22.94 21.97 -16.97
N ALA A 45 -21.72 22.47 -16.85
CA ALA A 45 -21.48 23.88 -16.56
C ALA A 45 -21.95 24.78 -17.71
N GLU A 46 -22.60 25.90 -17.36
CA GLU A 46 -23.04 26.93 -18.28
C GLU A 46 -21.93 27.93 -18.59
N ASN A 47 -21.08 28.19 -17.60
CA ASN A 47 -19.92 29.07 -17.69
C ASN A 47 -18.83 28.62 -16.70
N VAL A 48 -17.57 28.79 -17.12
CA VAL A 48 -16.39 28.54 -16.27
C VAL A 48 -15.44 29.71 -16.38
N LYS A 49 -15.02 30.22 -15.23
CA LYS A 49 -13.98 31.23 -15.11
C LYS A 49 -12.81 30.69 -14.33
N LEU A 50 -11.63 31.00 -14.78
CA LEU A 50 -10.36 30.70 -14.10
C LEU A 50 -9.93 31.97 -13.35
N ARG A 51 -9.60 31.83 -12.06
CA ARG A 51 -9.24 32.91 -11.14
C ARG A 51 -7.83 32.68 -10.61
N PHE A 52 -7.01 33.72 -10.62
CA PHE A 52 -5.60 33.66 -10.25
C PHE A 52 -5.30 34.38 -8.95
N TYR A 53 -4.34 33.84 -8.18
CA TYR A 53 -3.93 34.34 -6.88
C TYR A 53 -2.41 34.30 -6.76
N LYS A 54 -1.86 35.16 -5.89
CA LYS A 54 -0.42 35.23 -5.61
C LYS A 54 0.06 34.21 -4.57
N ASP A 55 -0.83 33.71 -3.72
CA ASP A 55 -0.54 32.69 -2.72
C ASP A 55 -1.70 31.69 -2.59
N GLY A 56 -1.43 30.59 -1.90
CA GLY A 56 -2.39 29.50 -1.72
C GLY A 56 -3.45 29.74 -0.66
N GLU A 57 -3.40 30.81 0.12
CA GLU A 57 -4.23 30.93 1.33
C GLU A 57 -4.93 32.31 1.44
N LYS A 58 -4.18 33.39 1.48
CA LYS A 58 -4.64 34.71 1.95
C LYS A 58 -4.88 35.76 0.85
N ALA A 59 -4.15 35.67 -0.27
CA ALA A 59 -4.26 36.68 -1.32
C ALA A 59 -5.69 36.75 -1.91
N SER A 60 -6.13 37.94 -2.21
CA SER A 60 -7.33 38.15 -3.00
C SER A 60 -7.10 37.78 -4.47
N CYS A 61 -8.16 37.40 -5.15
CA CYS A 61 -8.13 37.18 -6.60
C CYS A 61 -7.65 38.45 -7.32
N HIS A 62 -6.59 38.35 -8.11
CA HIS A 62 -6.03 39.50 -8.82
C HIS A 62 -6.35 39.50 -10.32
N GLN A 63 -6.75 38.37 -10.87
CA GLN A 63 -7.12 38.23 -12.26
C GLN A 63 -8.20 37.14 -12.43
N VAL A 64 -9.15 37.40 -13.33
CA VAL A 64 -10.20 36.46 -13.70
C VAL A 64 -10.26 36.40 -15.21
N VAL A 65 -10.23 35.20 -15.79
CA VAL A 65 -10.37 34.97 -17.22
C VAL A 65 -11.54 34.02 -17.49
N SER A 66 -12.23 34.19 -18.62
CA SER A 66 -13.26 33.24 -19.05
C SER A 66 -12.59 32.07 -19.78
N MET A 67 -13.06 30.86 -19.53
CA MET A 67 -12.64 29.68 -20.28
C MET A 67 -13.57 29.47 -21.50
N GLU A 68 -13.02 28.90 -22.55
CA GLU A 68 -13.77 28.55 -23.77
C GLU A 68 -14.30 27.13 -23.67
N LYS A 69 -15.56 26.94 -24.06
CA LYS A 69 -16.16 25.60 -24.09
C LYS A 69 -15.76 24.87 -25.37
N GLU A 70 -15.11 23.72 -25.18
CA GLU A 70 -14.69 22.82 -26.27
C GLU A 70 -15.61 21.60 -26.38
N GLU A 71 -15.29 20.69 -27.29
CA GLU A 71 -16.00 19.40 -27.43
C GLU A 71 -15.91 18.54 -26.17
N LYS A 72 -16.79 17.54 -26.06
CA LYS A 72 -16.80 16.55 -24.97
C LYS A 72 -17.02 17.14 -23.57
N GLY A 73 -17.49 18.38 -23.46
CA GLY A 73 -17.75 19.03 -22.17
C GLY A 73 -16.51 19.54 -21.46
N VAL A 74 -15.43 19.73 -22.19
CA VAL A 74 -14.19 20.34 -21.71
C VAL A 74 -14.28 21.86 -21.82
N TRP A 75 -13.70 22.54 -20.83
CA TRP A 75 -13.47 23.97 -20.81
C TRP A 75 -11.97 24.22 -20.83
N ALA A 76 -11.51 25.16 -21.64
CA ALA A 76 -10.09 25.40 -21.87
C ALA A 76 -9.71 26.89 -21.73
N TYR A 77 -8.53 27.12 -21.18
CA TYR A 77 -7.80 28.38 -21.28
C TYR A 77 -6.34 28.10 -21.58
N ARG A 78 -5.75 28.83 -22.52
CA ARG A 78 -4.36 28.67 -22.91
C ARG A 78 -3.66 30.01 -22.99
N THR A 79 -2.41 30.07 -22.51
CA THR A 79 -1.55 31.26 -22.58
C THR A 79 -0.14 30.88 -22.97
N GLY A 80 0.56 31.76 -23.68
CA GLY A 80 2.01 31.61 -23.97
C GLY A 80 2.90 31.98 -22.79
N GLU A 81 2.35 32.20 -21.60
CA GLU A 81 3.12 32.51 -20.40
C GLU A 81 3.29 31.27 -19.52
N SER A 82 4.49 31.04 -19.01
CA SER A 82 4.74 30.04 -17.96
C SER A 82 4.21 30.59 -16.62
N LEU A 83 3.14 30.01 -16.12
CA LEU A 83 2.50 30.44 -14.87
C LEU A 83 2.96 29.63 -13.67
N HIS A 84 4.13 28.98 -13.70
CA HIS A 84 4.67 28.24 -12.58
C HIS A 84 4.66 29.05 -11.27
N GLY A 85 4.14 28.49 -10.19
CA GLY A 85 4.00 29.12 -8.88
C GLY A 85 2.75 29.99 -8.70
N VAL A 86 1.94 30.18 -9.74
CA VAL A 86 0.68 30.90 -9.64
C VAL A 86 -0.42 29.98 -9.08
N TYR A 87 -1.14 30.46 -8.07
CA TYR A 87 -2.29 29.74 -7.52
C TYR A 87 -3.57 30.07 -8.27
N TYR A 88 -4.48 29.10 -8.34
CA TYR A 88 -5.72 29.25 -9.09
C TYR A 88 -6.86 28.42 -8.52
N ASP A 89 -8.08 28.80 -8.89
CA ASP A 89 -9.31 28.03 -8.74
C ASP A 89 -10.28 28.31 -9.89
N TYR A 90 -11.36 27.56 -9.95
CA TYR A 90 -12.41 27.73 -10.93
C TYR A 90 -13.70 28.28 -10.29
N GLU A 91 -14.36 29.24 -10.94
CA GLU A 91 -15.74 29.64 -10.69
C GLU A 91 -16.63 29.04 -11.77
N LEU A 92 -17.50 28.08 -11.41
CA LEU A 92 -18.44 27.44 -12.30
C LEU A 92 -19.85 27.95 -12.06
N THR A 93 -20.68 27.98 -13.13
CA THR A 93 -22.09 28.33 -13.04
C THR A 93 -22.96 27.16 -13.47
N PHE A 94 -23.92 26.76 -12.63
CA PHE A 94 -24.90 25.72 -12.86
C PHE A 94 -26.29 26.25 -12.53
N ASP A 95 -27.24 26.20 -13.47
CA ASP A 95 -28.62 26.75 -13.31
C ASP A 95 -28.61 28.20 -12.76
N GLY A 96 -27.63 29.02 -13.17
CA GLY A 96 -27.43 30.38 -12.72
C GLY A 96 -26.75 30.56 -11.37
N GLU A 97 -26.52 29.50 -10.60
CA GLU A 97 -25.81 29.55 -9.32
C GLU A 97 -24.29 29.30 -9.49
N LYS A 98 -23.51 30.02 -8.72
CA LYS A 98 -22.04 29.97 -8.79
C LYS A 98 -21.46 29.09 -7.69
N THR A 99 -20.49 28.27 -8.04
CA THR A 99 -19.64 27.50 -7.12
C THR A 99 -18.17 27.75 -7.42
N VAL A 100 -17.33 27.66 -6.39
CA VAL A 100 -15.86 27.79 -6.50
C VAL A 100 -15.22 26.48 -6.12
N THR A 101 -14.22 26.05 -6.90
CA THR A 101 -13.54 24.79 -6.66
C THR A 101 -12.08 24.83 -7.09
N GLY A 102 -11.21 24.08 -6.42
CA GLY A 102 -9.90 23.72 -6.95
C GLY A 102 -10.02 22.81 -8.18
N ASP A 103 -8.90 22.50 -8.76
CA ASP A 103 -8.78 21.61 -9.91
C ASP A 103 -8.76 20.15 -9.47
N PRO A 104 -9.68 19.30 -9.94
CA PRO A 104 -9.60 17.85 -9.68
C PRO A 104 -8.26 17.20 -10.10
N TYR A 105 -7.63 17.73 -11.14
CA TYR A 105 -6.34 17.28 -11.67
C TYR A 105 -5.15 18.09 -11.14
N ALA A 106 -5.29 18.88 -10.06
CA ALA A 106 -4.18 19.63 -9.48
C ALA A 106 -2.97 18.72 -9.19
N ARG A 107 -1.77 19.21 -9.51
CA ARG A 107 -0.49 18.54 -9.24
C ARG A 107 0.23 19.16 -8.04
N ALA A 108 -0.17 20.35 -7.67
CA ALA A 108 0.31 21.11 -6.53
C ALA A 108 -0.83 21.95 -5.93
N CYS A 109 -0.76 22.24 -4.66
CA CYS A 109 -1.73 23.08 -3.95
C CYS A 109 -1.06 23.91 -2.86
N GLY A 110 -1.79 24.84 -2.30
CA GLY A 110 -1.43 25.56 -1.08
C GLY A 110 -1.62 24.70 0.17
N VAL A 111 -1.29 25.27 1.31
CA VAL A 111 -1.41 24.64 2.63
C VAL A 111 -2.82 24.08 2.85
N ASN A 112 -2.89 22.87 3.43
CA ASN A 112 -4.14 22.17 3.75
C ASN A 112 -5.02 21.93 2.52
N GLY A 113 -4.43 21.69 1.35
CA GLY A 113 -5.15 21.43 0.12
C GLY A 113 -5.87 22.65 -0.47
N ASN A 114 -5.66 23.84 0.11
CA ASN A 114 -6.30 25.07 -0.37
C ASN A 114 -5.74 25.49 -1.73
N ARG A 115 -6.58 25.93 -2.64
CA ARG A 115 -6.26 26.38 -4.00
C ARG A 115 -5.26 25.48 -4.71
N SER A 116 -5.51 25.20 -5.94
CA SER A 116 -4.56 24.55 -6.82
C SER A 116 -3.41 25.49 -7.19
N MET A 117 -2.23 24.95 -7.45
CA MET A 117 -1.06 25.72 -7.90
C MET A 117 -0.61 25.21 -9.27
N VAL A 118 -0.28 26.10 -10.17
CA VAL A 118 0.36 25.77 -11.45
C VAL A 118 1.80 25.35 -11.19
N CYS A 119 2.15 24.14 -11.59
CA CYS A 119 3.50 23.62 -11.42
C CYS A 119 4.11 23.14 -12.73
N ASN A 120 5.27 23.69 -13.09
CA ASN A 120 6.14 23.04 -14.06
C ASN A 120 6.90 21.94 -13.32
N LEU A 121 6.46 20.69 -13.48
CA LEU A 121 6.98 19.56 -12.71
C LEU A 121 8.47 19.31 -12.90
N LYS A 122 9.03 19.63 -14.07
CA LYS A 122 10.48 19.53 -14.30
C LYS A 122 11.32 20.43 -13.38
N LYS A 123 10.75 21.54 -12.89
CA LYS A 123 11.44 22.41 -11.92
C LYS A 123 11.51 21.81 -10.52
N THR A 124 10.77 20.73 -10.28
CA THR A 124 10.75 20.01 -9.00
C THR A 124 11.62 18.78 -9.00
N ASP A 125 12.25 18.43 -10.13
CA ASP A 125 13.11 17.27 -10.24
C ASP A 125 14.36 17.42 -9.37
N PRO A 126 14.71 16.42 -8.55
CA PRO A 126 16.00 16.36 -7.87
C PRO A 126 17.15 16.25 -8.87
N GLN A 127 18.37 16.45 -8.40
CA GLN A 127 19.56 16.24 -9.22
C GLN A 127 19.57 14.80 -9.77
N VAL A 128 19.87 14.67 -11.07
CA VAL A 128 19.93 13.40 -11.82
C VAL A 128 18.64 12.56 -11.75
N TRP A 129 17.48 13.21 -11.64
CA TRP A 129 16.18 12.53 -11.61
C TRP A 129 15.92 11.70 -12.86
N ASP A 130 16.33 12.17 -14.04
CA ASP A 130 16.21 11.44 -15.30
C ASP A 130 17.06 10.14 -15.35
N GLU A 131 18.02 9.99 -14.44
CA GLU A 131 18.87 8.80 -14.30
C GLU A 131 18.35 7.83 -13.22
N ASP A 132 17.31 8.23 -12.49
CA ASP A 132 16.71 7.39 -11.46
C ASP A 132 16.14 6.10 -12.08
N LYS A 133 16.45 4.97 -11.47
CA LYS A 133 16.05 3.65 -11.96
C LYS A 133 15.45 2.82 -10.84
N ARG A 134 14.37 2.15 -11.18
CA ARG A 134 13.83 1.09 -10.33
C ARG A 134 14.90 0.06 -10.02
N PRO A 135 15.02 -0.38 -8.77
CA PRO A 135 15.88 -1.52 -8.45
C PRO A 135 15.47 -2.78 -9.24
N GLU A 136 16.43 -3.61 -9.58
CA GLU A 136 16.17 -4.89 -10.24
C GLU A 136 15.21 -5.76 -9.42
N PRO A 137 14.34 -6.55 -10.06
CA PRO A 137 13.42 -7.43 -9.36
C PRO A 137 14.15 -8.42 -8.46
N SER A 138 13.70 -8.53 -7.21
CA SER A 138 14.18 -9.56 -6.28
C SER A 138 13.53 -10.92 -6.61
N PRO A 139 14.18 -12.05 -6.27
CA PRO A 139 13.56 -13.37 -6.34
C PRO A 139 12.25 -13.47 -5.54
N GLU A 140 12.09 -12.64 -4.52
CA GLU A 140 10.90 -12.58 -3.68
C GLU A 140 10.54 -11.13 -3.37
N ASN A 141 9.24 -10.83 -3.36
CA ASN A 141 8.72 -9.56 -2.87
C ASN A 141 8.56 -9.63 -1.36
N VAL A 142 9.31 -8.80 -0.65
CA VAL A 142 9.22 -8.62 0.80
C VAL A 142 8.85 -7.17 1.06
N ILE A 143 7.59 -6.95 1.38
CA ILE A 143 6.99 -5.62 1.50
C ILE A 143 6.98 -5.22 2.98
N TYR A 144 7.52 -4.04 3.25
CA TYR A 144 7.57 -3.43 4.58
C TYR A 144 6.68 -2.20 4.59
N GLU A 145 5.58 -2.25 5.34
CA GLU A 145 4.66 -1.13 5.47
C GLU A 145 5.18 -0.12 6.49
N LEU A 146 5.23 1.15 6.09
CA LEU A 146 5.59 2.24 6.99
C LEU A 146 4.81 3.52 6.70
N HIS A 147 4.73 4.37 7.72
CA HIS A 147 4.20 5.73 7.63
C HIS A 147 5.36 6.73 7.69
N VAL A 148 5.34 7.75 6.83
CA VAL A 148 6.44 8.73 6.71
C VAL A 148 6.81 9.35 8.06
N LYS A 149 5.80 9.78 8.83
CA LYS A 149 6.03 10.45 10.11
C LYS A 149 6.47 9.47 11.19
N GLU A 150 5.85 8.29 11.28
CA GLU A 150 6.18 7.28 12.28
C GLU A 150 7.64 6.81 12.19
N PHE A 151 8.13 6.63 10.96
CA PHE A 151 9.44 6.05 10.68
C PHE A 151 10.60 6.82 11.31
N SER A 152 10.53 8.14 11.30
CA SER A 152 11.66 8.99 11.69
C SER A 152 11.38 9.91 12.88
N TRP A 153 10.16 9.86 13.46
CA TRP A 153 9.76 10.76 14.53
C TRP A 153 10.58 10.59 15.80
N ASP A 154 10.90 9.35 16.17
CA ASP A 154 11.63 9.05 17.39
C ASP A 154 13.02 9.66 17.38
N ALA A 155 13.34 10.40 18.46
CA ALA A 155 14.64 11.05 18.63
C ALA A 155 15.80 10.04 18.70
N SER A 156 15.54 8.85 19.24
CA SER A 156 16.54 7.78 19.35
C SER A 156 17.01 7.26 17.98
N GLY A 157 16.20 7.44 16.92
CA GLY A 157 16.53 7.03 15.55
C GLY A 157 17.72 7.76 14.93
N GLY A 158 18.23 8.83 15.56
CA GLY A 158 19.43 9.55 15.09
C GLY A 158 19.19 10.46 13.90
N PHE A 159 17.94 10.65 13.48
CA PHE A 159 17.58 11.61 12.41
C PHE A 159 17.73 13.05 12.87
N LYS A 160 18.10 13.95 11.96
CA LYS A 160 18.16 15.39 12.23
C LYS A 160 16.77 15.90 12.60
N LYS A 161 16.73 16.76 13.62
CA LYS A 161 15.47 17.26 14.18
C LYS A 161 14.55 17.87 13.12
N GLU A 162 15.09 18.66 12.19
CA GLU A 162 14.35 19.32 11.12
C GLU A 162 13.76 18.38 10.06
N ASN A 163 14.26 17.14 9.99
CA ASN A 163 13.80 16.14 9.03
C ASN A 163 12.88 15.08 9.65
N ARG A 164 12.75 15.03 10.98
CA ARG A 164 11.89 14.04 11.65
C ARG A 164 10.44 14.17 11.23
N GLY A 165 9.85 13.05 10.84
CA GLY A 165 8.47 13.01 10.35
C GLY A 165 8.29 13.57 8.95
N LYS A 166 9.36 13.82 8.20
CA LYS A 166 9.35 14.44 6.88
C LYS A 166 9.92 13.51 5.79
N TYR A 167 9.56 13.77 4.51
CA TYR A 167 10.14 13.07 3.37
C TYR A 167 11.68 13.07 3.41
N ARG A 168 12.28 14.18 3.81
CA ARG A 168 13.73 14.34 3.85
C ARG A 168 14.45 13.43 4.85
N ALA A 169 13.76 12.86 5.82
CA ALA A 169 14.37 11.87 6.71
C ALA A 169 14.88 10.64 5.95
N PHE A 170 14.23 10.27 4.84
CA PHE A 170 14.65 9.17 3.98
C PHE A 170 15.88 9.47 3.11
N THR A 171 16.31 10.72 3.05
CA THR A 171 17.57 11.10 2.38
C THR A 171 18.77 11.09 3.31
N GLU A 172 18.58 10.84 4.61
CA GLU A 172 19.67 10.74 5.58
C GLU A 172 20.29 9.35 5.54
N GLU A 173 21.58 9.31 5.25
CA GLU A 173 22.37 8.08 5.20
C GLU A 173 23.07 7.82 6.54
N HIS A 174 23.29 6.54 6.87
CA HIS A 174 24.07 6.10 8.03
C HIS A 174 23.55 6.61 9.37
N THR A 175 22.23 6.76 9.49
CA THR A 175 21.61 7.05 10.79
C THR A 175 21.79 5.84 11.73
N THR A 176 22.00 6.13 13.02
CA THR A 176 22.21 5.11 14.04
C THR A 176 21.52 5.47 15.33
N LEU A 177 21.19 4.45 16.12
CA LEU A 177 20.55 4.63 17.42
C LEU A 177 21.33 5.64 18.29
N HIS A 178 20.67 6.74 18.68
CA HIS A 178 21.30 7.86 19.40
C HIS A 178 22.55 8.43 18.73
N GLY A 179 22.77 8.22 17.43
CA GLY A 179 23.98 8.62 16.73
C GLY A 179 25.24 7.89 17.20
N ASN A 180 25.12 6.66 17.72
CA ASN A 180 26.23 5.92 18.32
C ASN A 180 27.21 5.31 17.29
N GLY A 181 26.89 5.36 16.01
CA GLY A 181 27.74 4.83 14.92
C GLY A 181 27.83 3.29 14.83
N VAL A 182 27.04 2.56 15.62
CA VAL A 182 27.13 1.08 15.73
C VAL A 182 25.82 0.40 15.35
N HIS A 183 24.70 0.95 15.75
CA HIS A 183 23.37 0.35 15.61
C HIS A 183 22.58 1.07 14.51
N PRO A 184 22.53 0.54 13.28
CA PRO A 184 21.86 1.20 12.15
C PRO A 184 20.37 1.43 12.41
N THR A 185 19.89 2.57 11.98
CA THR A 185 18.46 2.93 11.88
C THR A 185 18.14 3.37 10.46
N GLY A 186 16.92 3.76 10.18
CA GLY A 186 16.57 4.29 8.86
C GLY A 186 16.82 3.31 7.72
N LEU A 187 17.38 3.81 6.62
CA LEU A 187 17.57 3.00 5.41
C LEU A 187 18.60 1.87 5.58
N ASP A 188 19.66 2.09 6.36
CA ASP A 188 20.66 1.05 6.59
C ASP A 188 20.06 -0.12 7.41
N TYR A 189 19.17 0.18 8.35
CA TYR A 189 18.39 -0.85 9.05
C TYR A 189 17.54 -1.69 8.08
N LEU A 190 16.82 -1.04 7.16
CA LEU A 190 16.00 -1.75 6.16
C LEU A 190 16.85 -2.63 5.23
N LYS A 191 18.05 -2.18 4.87
CA LYS A 191 19.01 -3.00 4.09
C LYS A 191 19.44 -4.23 4.86
N GLU A 192 19.79 -4.09 6.14
CA GLU A 192 20.16 -5.22 7.00
C GLU A 192 18.99 -6.19 7.17
N LEU A 193 17.76 -5.68 7.32
CA LEU A 193 16.56 -6.50 7.43
C LEU A 193 16.31 -7.30 6.14
N GLY A 194 16.69 -6.76 5.00
CA GLY A 194 16.62 -7.43 3.71
C GLY A 194 15.29 -7.31 2.98
N VAL A 195 14.44 -6.37 3.34
CA VAL A 195 13.20 -6.03 2.61
C VAL A 195 13.51 -5.53 1.20
N THR A 196 12.55 -5.68 0.30
CA THR A 196 12.72 -5.33 -1.13
C THR A 196 11.83 -4.20 -1.57
N HIS A 197 10.71 -4.05 -0.91
CA HIS A 197 9.71 -3.02 -1.17
C HIS A 197 9.38 -2.27 0.11
N VAL A 198 9.22 -0.97 -0.01
CA VAL A 198 8.69 -0.10 1.04
C VAL A 198 7.30 0.35 0.59
N GLN A 199 6.26 -0.09 1.31
CA GLN A 199 4.92 0.47 1.14
C GLN A 199 4.78 1.66 2.05
N ILE A 200 4.52 2.81 1.44
CA ILE A 200 4.27 4.07 2.15
C ILE A 200 2.77 4.24 2.34
N MET A 201 2.32 4.32 3.59
CA MET A 201 0.94 4.68 3.94
C MET A 201 0.58 6.01 3.28
N PRO A 202 -0.71 6.41 3.18
CA PRO A 202 -1.13 7.50 2.30
C PRO A 202 -0.20 8.73 2.34
N ALA A 203 0.33 9.11 1.19
CA ALA A 203 1.30 10.19 1.03
C ALA A 203 0.86 11.24 0.01
N TYR A 204 -0.40 11.22 -0.41
CA TYR A 204 -1.02 12.35 -1.09
C TYR A 204 -1.88 13.17 -0.12
N ASP A 205 -2.23 14.37 -0.51
CA ASP A 205 -2.90 15.41 0.28
C ASP A 205 -4.20 14.91 0.93
N TYR A 206 -4.25 14.94 2.26
CA TYR A 206 -5.37 14.49 3.07
C TYR A 206 -5.80 15.55 4.11
N GLY A 207 -7.03 15.42 4.66
CA GLY A 207 -7.73 16.53 5.31
C GLY A 207 -7.59 16.65 6.82
N SER A 208 -7.16 15.60 7.52
CA SER A 208 -7.29 15.52 9.00
C SER A 208 -6.14 16.11 9.80
N VAL A 209 -5.18 16.78 9.18
CA VAL A 209 -4.05 17.43 9.84
C VAL A 209 -3.92 18.89 9.40
N ASP A 210 -3.40 19.75 10.27
CA ASP A 210 -2.87 21.03 9.84
C ASP A 210 -1.43 20.84 9.37
N GLU A 211 -1.17 21.03 8.08
CA GLU A 211 0.15 20.84 7.48
C GLU A 211 1.26 21.71 8.12
N LYS A 212 0.88 22.79 8.81
CA LYS A 212 1.81 23.65 9.58
C LYS A 212 2.11 23.13 10.98
N SER A 213 1.35 22.14 11.44
CA SER A 213 1.56 21.54 12.77
C SER A 213 2.67 20.50 12.72
N GLU A 214 3.62 20.60 13.64
CA GLU A 214 4.67 19.57 13.78
C GLU A 214 4.13 18.29 14.43
N THR A 215 3.10 18.38 15.28
CA THR A 215 2.62 17.29 16.13
C THR A 215 1.34 16.62 15.64
N ASP A 216 0.56 17.26 14.77
CA ASP A 216 -0.65 16.66 14.22
C ASP A 216 -0.30 15.36 13.50
N PHE A 217 -1.14 14.36 13.73
CA PHE A 217 -0.95 13.02 13.18
C PHE A 217 -2.27 12.42 12.74
N ASN A 218 -2.23 11.81 11.59
CA ASN A 218 -3.26 10.91 11.07
C ASN A 218 -2.61 9.90 10.13
N TRP A 219 -3.21 8.72 9.95
CA TRP A 219 -2.72 7.76 8.96
C TRP A 219 -2.87 8.23 7.51
N GLY A 220 -3.81 9.18 7.25
CA GLY A 220 -3.99 9.80 5.95
C GLY A 220 -5.05 9.17 5.04
N TYR A 221 -5.96 8.35 5.59
CA TYR A 221 -7.03 7.72 4.81
C TYR A 221 -8.26 8.62 4.61
N ASP A 222 -8.05 9.92 4.43
CA ASP A 222 -9.08 10.93 4.21
C ASP A 222 -8.67 11.92 3.10
N PRO A 223 -8.57 11.45 1.85
CA PRO A 223 -7.97 12.18 0.73
C PRO A 223 -8.74 13.44 0.34
N VAL A 224 -7.99 14.50 0.03
CA VAL A 224 -8.49 15.78 -0.49
C VAL A 224 -8.07 15.97 -1.95
N ASN A 225 -6.80 15.76 -2.29
CA ASN A 225 -6.27 15.87 -3.65
C ASN A 225 -5.46 14.62 -4.01
N TYR A 226 -6.00 13.77 -4.89
CA TYR A 226 -5.38 12.48 -5.27
C TYR A 226 -4.04 12.59 -6.03
N ASN A 227 -3.71 13.77 -6.57
CA ASN A 227 -2.52 13.94 -7.41
C ASN A 227 -1.50 14.92 -6.82
N VAL A 228 -1.62 15.29 -5.55
CA VAL A 228 -0.72 16.20 -4.85
C VAL A 228 -0.08 15.46 -3.69
N PRO A 229 1.26 15.50 -3.50
CA PRO A 229 1.89 14.94 -2.30
C PRO A 229 1.43 15.64 -1.01
N GLU A 230 1.40 14.90 0.10
CA GLU A 230 1.02 15.40 1.41
C GLU A 230 1.97 16.50 1.93
N GLY A 231 1.41 17.62 2.36
CA GLY A 231 2.17 18.79 2.80
C GLY A 231 2.72 18.69 4.21
N SER A 232 2.08 17.95 5.12
CA SER A 232 2.58 17.78 6.49
C SER A 232 3.91 17.01 6.55
N TYR A 233 4.25 16.27 5.49
CA TYR A 233 5.54 15.59 5.34
C TYR A 233 6.61 16.46 4.65
N SER A 234 6.25 17.65 4.16
CA SER A 234 7.19 18.62 3.59
C SER A 234 7.85 19.46 4.69
N THR A 235 9.08 19.91 4.43
CA THR A 235 9.75 20.88 5.31
C THR A 235 9.18 22.29 5.16
N ASP A 236 8.48 22.56 4.06
CA ASP A 236 7.84 23.85 3.78
C ASP A 236 6.49 23.63 3.06
N PRO A 237 5.38 23.48 3.79
CA PRO A 237 4.07 23.30 3.22
C PRO A 237 3.50 24.55 2.53
N GLU A 238 4.04 25.75 2.80
CA GLU A 238 3.54 27.00 2.22
C GLU A 238 3.89 27.14 0.73
N HIS A 239 4.93 26.44 0.27
CA HIS A 239 5.36 26.42 -1.13
C HIS A 239 5.09 25.06 -1.76
N GLY A 240 4.02 24.97 -2.55
CA GLY A 240 3.49 23.71 -3.09
C GLY A 240 4.49 22.86 -3.89
N GLU A 241 5.51 23.46 -4.50
CA GLU A 241 6.58 22.74 -5.22
C GLU A 241 7.57 22.02 -4.29
N VAL A 242 7.68 22.44 -3.02
CA VAL A 242 8.65 21.84 -2.08
C VAL A 242 8.23 20.40 -1.74
N ARG A 243 6.95 20.15 -1.46
CA ARG A 243 6.43 18.79 -1.18
C ARG A 243 6.68 17.83 -2.36
N ILE A 244 6.57 18.32 -3.60
CA ILE A 244 6.80 17.53 -4.80
C ILE A 244 8.29 17.13 -4.90
N ARG A 245 9.19 18.10 -4.74
CA ARG A 245 10.62 17.86 -4.79
C ARG A 245 11.08 16.89 -3.70
N GLU A 246 10.66 17.12 -2.47
CA GLU A 246 11.06 16.29 -1.32
C GLU A 246 10.52 14.86 -1.42
N PHE A 247 9.31 14.66 -1.97
CA PHE A 247 8.79 13.32 -2.21
C PHE A 247 9.59 12.59 -3.31
N LYS A 248 9.97 13.30 -4.39
CA LYS A 248 10.88 12.75 -5.40
C LYS A 248 12.26 12.40 -4.81
N GLU A 249 12.82 13.27 -3.96
CA GLU A 249 14.09 13.02 -3.25
C GLU A 249 14.02 11.75 -2.39
N MET A 250 12.92 11.56 -1.66
CA MET A 250 12.66 10.35 -0.86
C MET A 250 12.66 9.10 -1.74
N ILE A 251 11.89 9.10 -2.84
CA ILE A 251 11.80 7.96 -3.76
C ILE A 251 13.17 7.64 -4.37
N GLN A 252 13.89 8.65 -4.85
CA GLN A 252 15.24 8.49 -5.40
C GLN A 252 16.21 7.91 -4.35
N ALA A 253 16.11 8.33 -3.09
CA ALA A 253 16.92 7.79 -2.01
C ALA A 253 16.60 6.32 -1.74
N LEU A 254 15.32 5.94 -1.74
CA LEU A 254 14.88 4.54 -1.62
C LEU A 254 15.41 3.68 -2.76
N HIS A 255 15.27 4.13 -4.02
CA HIS A 255 15.80 3.44 -5.20
C HIS A 255 17.32 3.22 -5.14
N ARG A 256 18.08 4.26 -4.81
CA ARG A 256 19.54 4.18 -4.65
C ARG A 256 19.96 3.18 -3.56
N ASN A 257 19.11 2.98 -2.58
CA ASN A 257 19.33 2.02 -1.51
C ASN A 257 18.76 0.61 -1.81
N GLY A 258 18.23 0.39 -3.02
CA GLY A 258 17.78 -0.91 -3.50
C GLY A 258 16.33 -1.26 -3.15
N PHE A 259 15.53 -0.29 -2.72
CA PHE A 259 14.11 -0.50 -2.38
C PHE A 259 13.19 0.00 -3.49
N ARG A 260 12.23 -0.82 -3.90
CA ARG A 260 11.09 -0.40 -4.69
C ARG A 260 10.04 0.27 -3.80
N VAL A 261 9.32 1.23 -4.35
CA VAL A 261 8.36 2.05 -3.60
C VAL A 261 6.94 1.71 -4.01
N ILE A 262 6.12 1.33 -3.03
CA ILE A 262 4.69 1.10 -3.19
C ILE A 262 3.94 2.24 -2.52
N MET A 263 3.00 2.84 -3.24
CA MET A 263 2.14 3.90 -2.72
C MET A 263 0.79 3.33 -2.30
N ASP A 264 0.37 3.63 -1.08
CA ASP A 264 -0.97 3.34 -0.60
C ASP A 264 -1.95 4.40 -1.15
N VAL A 265 -2.99 3.95 -1.84
CA VAL A 265 -3.93 4.82 -2.55
C VAL A 265 -5.38 4.58 -2.13
N VAL A 266 -6.09 5.65 -1.83
CA VAL A 266 -7.45 5.66 -1.28
C VAL A 266 -8.42 6.22 -2.32
N TYR A 267 -8.65 5.50 -3.44
CA TYR A 267 -9.56 5.96 -4.50
C TYR A 267 -11.02 5.59 -4.24
N ASN A 268 -11.32 4.96 -3.12
CA ASN A 268 -12.67 4.48 -2.80
C ASN A 268 -13.58 5.55 -2.18
N HIS A 269 -13.04 6.61 -1.57
CA HIS A 269 -13.78 7.74 -1.00
C HIS A 269 -12.94 9.01 -0.98
N MET A 270 -13.54 10.14 -0.61
CA MET A 270 -12.88 11.41 -0.33
C MET A 270 -13.23 11.90 1.08
N TYR A 271 -12.39 12.75 1.64
CA TYR A 271 -12.56 13.35 2.97
C TYR A 271 -13.96 13.94 3.19
N SER A 272 -14.52 14.59 2.16
CA SER A 272 -15.84 15.21 2.21
C SER A 272 -16.50 15.15 0.85
N LEU A 273 -17.84 15.15 0.81
CA LEU A 273 -18.61 15.37 -0.43
C LEU A 273 -18.50 16.81 -0.94
N ASP A 274 -18.09 17.75 -0.09
CA ASP A 274 -17.78 19.12 -0.50
C ASP A 274 -16.32 19.21 -0.99
N ASN A 275 -16.06 18.63 -2.17
CA ASN A 275 -14.74 18.48 -2.75
C ASN A 275 -14.70 18.92 -4.23
N ASN A 276 -13.50 18.97 -4.79
CA ASN A 276 -13.25 19.42 -6.16
C ASN A 276 -13.98 18.58 -7.22
N LEU A 277 -14.06 17.27 -7.06
CA LEU A 277 -14.76 16.39 -8.00
C LEU A 277 -16.26 16.68 -8.03
N ASN A 278 -16.89 16.80 -6.86
CA ASN A 278 -18.34 17.00 -6.76
C ASN A 278 -18.76 18.43 -7.14
N ARG A 279 -17.92 19.43 -6.84
CA ARG A 279 -18.16 20.82 -7.25
C ARG A 279 -17.98 21.03 -8.75
N THR A 280 -17.10 20.26 -9.39
CA THR A 280 -16.84 20.33 -10.84
C THR A 280 -17.91 19.61 -11.66
N VAL A 281 -18.31 18.40 -11.26
CA VAL A 281 -19.38 17.63 -11.92
C VAL A 281 -20.28 17.02 -10.86
N PRO A 282 -21.32 17.73 -10.43
CA PRO A 282 -22.16 17.32 -9.30
C PRO A 282 -22.66 15.88 -9.42
N TRP A 283 -22.34 15.06 -8.41
CA TRP A 283 -22.76 13.67 -8.27
C TRP A 283 -22.29 12.69 -9.37
N TYR A 284 -21.38 13.09 -10.21
CA TYR A 284 -20.83 12.18 -11.22
C TYR A 284 -19.85 11.18 -10.62
N TYR A 285 -18.99 11.63 -9.73
CA TYR A 285 -17.92 10.83 -9.16
C TYR A 285 -18.33 10.03 -7.93
N PHE A 286 -19.56 10.24 -7.42
CA PHE A 286 -20.02 9.60 -6.18
C PHE A 286 -21.26 8.75 -6.42
N ARG A 287 -21.28 7.58 -5.74
CA ARG A 287 -22.39 6.64 -5.82
C ARG A 287 -23.60 7.14 -5.02
N THR A 288 -24.77 6.88 -5.57
CA THR A 288 -26.04 6.99 -4.87
C THR A 288 -26.85 5.72 -5.13
N ASP A 289 -27.70 5.36 -4.20
CA ASP A 289 -28.64 4.24 -4.37
C ASP A 289 -29.76 4.56 -5.38
N LYS A 290 -30.70 3.65 -5.58
CA LYS A 290 -31.85 3.83 -6.48
C LYS A 290 -32.81 4.96 -6.05
N ASN A 291 -32.78 5.35 -4.76
CA ASN A 291 -33.60 6.43 -4.20
C ASN A 291 -32.87 7.79 -4.23
N GLY A 292 -31.60 7.81 -4.61
CA GLY A 292 -30.74 8.99 -4.60
C GLY A 292 -30.09 9.24 -3.24
N GLU A 293 -30.12 8.26 -2.31
CA GLU A 293 -29.39 8.33 -1.07
C GLU A 293 -27.89 8.04 -1.29
N ILE A 294 -27.03 8.67 -0.50
CA ILE A 294 -25.59 8.56 -0.63
C ILE A 294 -25.14 7.16 -0.23
N SER A 295 -24.32 6.52 -1.09
CA SER A 295 -23.66 5.27 -0.77
C SER A 295 -22.53 5.49 0.23
N ASN A 296 -22.39 4.59 1.20
CA ASN A 296 -21.39 4.68 2.26
C ASN A 296 -20.77 3.32 2.59
N GLY A 297 -20.41 2.55 1.58
CA GLY A 297 -19.71 1.27 1.73
C GLY A 297 -18.30 1.42 2.29
N SER A 298 -17.72 2.61 2.20
CA SER A 298 -16.45 2.98 2.83
C SER A 298 -16.55 3.21 4.35
N ALA A 299 -17.75 3.46 4.88
CA ALA A 299 -18.00 3.99 6.23
C ALA A 299 -17.40 5.39 6.49
N CYS A 300 -16.95 6.09 5.43
CA CYS A 300 -16.35 7.43 5.47
C CYS A 300 -17.29 8.52 4.91
N GLY A 301 -18.57 8.21 4.72
CA GLY A 301 -19.60 9.16 4.30
C GLY A 301 -19.83 9.27 2.80
N ASN A 302 -19.03 8.61 1.96
CA ASN A 302 -19.21 8.57 0.52
C ASN A 302 -18.44 7.42 -0.13
N ASP A 303 -18.88 7.01 -1.33
CA ASP A 303 -18.20 6.03 -2.17
C ASP A 303 -17.97 6.62 -3.56
N VAL A 304 -16.76 6.47 -4.09
CA VAL A 304 -16.39 6.89 -5.45
C VAL A 304 -16.96 5.90 -6.48
N ALA A 305 -17.58 6.42 -7.53
CA ALA A 305 -18.21 5.64 -8.59
C ALA A 305 -17.19 5.21 -9.66
N SER A 306 -16.28 4.30 -9.29
CA SER A 306 -15.15 3.86 -10.12
C SER A 306 -15.57 3.23 -11.44
N GLU A 307 -16.77 2.67 -11.50
CA GLU A 307 -17.37 2.06 -12.70
C GLU A 307 -17.82 3.07 -13.76
N ARG A 308 -17.90 4.38 -13.44
CA ARG A 308 -18.25 5.41 -14.42
C ARG A 308 -17.06 5.79 -15.29
N PRO A 309 -17.22 5.88 -16.61
CA PRO A 309 -16.10 6.00 -17.55
C PRO A 309 -15.10 7.13 -17.26
N MET A 310 -15.58 8.35 -16.93
CA MET A 310 -14.68 9.47 -16.62
C MET A 310 -14.10 9.37 -15.20
N CYS A 311 -14.75 8.66 -14.27
CA CYS A 311 -14.18 8.37 -12.97
C CYS A 311 -13.09 7.28 -13.08
N ALA A 312 -13.36 6.20 -13.81
CA ALA A 312 -12.36 5.18 -14.14
C ALA A 312 -11.14 5.79 -14.84
N ARG A 313 -11.39 6.72 -15.77
CA ARG A 313 -10.33 7.47 -16.47
C ARG A 313 -9.51 8.30 -15.49
N TYR A 314 -10.15 9.04 -14.59
CA TYR A 314 -9.49 9.88 -13.59
C TYR A 314 -8.56 9.05 -12.69
N ILE A 315 -9.05 7.90 -12.18
CA ILE A 315 -8.25 7.00 -11.34
C ILE A 315 -7.07 6.42 -12.14
N LEU A 316 -7.30 5.97 -13.37
CA LEU A 316 -6.23 5.46 -14.23
C LEU A 316 -5.18 6.53 -14.52
N ASP A 317 -5.59 7.75 -14.88
CA ASP A 317 -4.68 8.87 -15.13
C ASP A 317 -3.85 9.21 -13.89
N SER A 318 -4.46 9.15 -12.69
CA SER A 318 -3.77 9.35 -11.42
C SER A 318 -2.71 8.26 -11.16
N VAL A 319 -3.05 6.98 -11.33
CA VAL A 319 -2.09 5.87 -11.18
C VAL A 319 -0.92 6.03 -12.16
N LEU A 320 -1.20 6.29 -13.44
CA LEU A 320 -0.16 6.49 -14.45
C LEU A 320 0.71 7.73 -14.17
N TYR A 321 0.12 8.78 -13.62
CA TYR A 321 0.86 9.97 -13.19
C TYR A 321 1.89 9.64 -12.10
N TRP A 322 1.49 8.95 -11.04
CA TRP A 322 2.39 8.55 -9.95
C TRP A 322 3.54 7.67 -10.45
N VAL A 323 3.27 6.75 -11.37
CA VAL A 323 4.33 5.90 -11.96
C VAL A 323 5.29 6.70 -12.84
N ARG A 324 4.78 7.62 -13.67
CA ARG A 324 5.60 8.37 -14.64
C ARG A 324 6.38 9.50 -14.00
N GLU A 325 5.74 10.25 -13.11
CA GLU A 325 6.30 11.47 -12.53
C GLU A 325 7.14 11.19 -11.29
N TYR A 326 6.75 10.20 -10.49
CA TYR A 326 7.42 9.88 -9.23
C TYR A 326 8.11 8.51 -9.24
N HIS A 327 8.11 7.81 -10.36
CA HIS A 327 8.74 6.50 -10.51
C HIS A 327 8.23 5.43 -9.52
N ILE A 328 6.98 5.52 -9.09
CA ILE A 328 6.36 4.56 -8.18
C ILE A 328 6.37 3.15 -8.78
N ASP A 329 6.69 2.13 -7.99
CA ASP A 329 6.88 0.73 -8.40
C ASP A 329 5.71 -0.18 -8.07
N GLY A 330 4.71 0.34 -7.36
CA GLY A 330 3.52 -0.44 -7.03
C GLY A 330 2.47 0.38 -6.29
N PHE A 331 1.28 -0.21 -6.16
CA PHE A 331 0.14 0.40 -5.49
C PHE A 331 -0.57 -0.61 -4.59
N ARG A 332 -0.87 -0.18 -3.37
CA ARG A 332 -1.83 -0.82 -2.48
C ARG A 332 -3.13 -0.03 -2.54
N PHE A 333 -4.23 -0.67 -2.94
CA PHE A 333 -5.54 -0.03 -3.00
C PHE A 333 -6.30 -0.26 -1.70
N ASP A 334 -6.51 0.82 -0.97
CA ASP A 334 -7.37 0.85 0.22
C ASP A 334 -8.79 0.46 -0.16
N LEU A 335 -9.45 -0.39 0.66
CA LEU A 335 -10.79 -0.90 0.40
C LEU A 335 -11.01 -1.21 -1.10
N MET A 336 -10.09 -1.96 -1.71
CA MET A 336 -10.17 -2.33 -3.14
C MET A 336 -11.50 -2.98 -3.50
N GLY A 337 -12.15 -3.64 -2.53
CA GLY A 337 -13.49 -4.20 -2.68
C GLY A 337 -14.58 -3.18 -2.98
N LEU A 338 -14.32 -1.88 -2.86
CA LEU A 338 -15.22 -0.80 -3.31
C LEU A 338 -14.97 -0.36 -4.75
N LEU A 339 -13.85 -0.75 -5.36
CA LEU A 339 -13.56 -0.49 -6.77
C LEU A 339 -14.08 -1.63 -7.63
N ASP A 340 -14.35 -1.33 -8.90
CA ASP A 340 -14.84 -2.37 -9.80
C ASP A 340 -13.70 -3.16 -10.46
N VAL A 341 -13.99 -4.44 -10.75
CA VAL A 341 -13.04 -5.38 -11.37
C VAL A 341 -12.51 -4.88 -12.71
N GLU A 342 -13.37 -4.26 -13.54
CA GLU A 342 -12.93 -3.79 -14.86
C GLU A 342 -11.90 -2.68 -14.75
N LEU A 343 -12.08 -1.72 -13.82
CA LEU A 343 -11.07 -0.72 -13.54
C LEU A 343 -9.75 -1.34 -13.10
N MET A 344 -9.77 -2.28 -12.15
CA MET A 344 -8.55 -2.94 -11.66
C MET A 344 -7.82 -3.68 -12.77
N ASN A 345 -8.54 -4.43 -13.59
CA ASN A 345 -7.99 -5.12 -14.75
C ASN A 345 -7.47 -4.14 -15.82
N ARG A 346 -8.14 -3.02 -16.01
CA ARG A 346 -7.71 -1.97 -16.95
C ARG A 346 -6.40 -1.32 -16.48
N ILE A 347 -6.30 -0.97 -15.20
CA ILE A 347 -5.06 -0.44 -14.62
C ILE A 347 -3.91 -1.43 -14.85
N ARG A 348 -4.15 -2.74 -14.59
CA ARG A 348 -3.14 -3.78 -14.81
C ARG A 348 -2.68 -3.82 -16.27
N ARG A 349 -3.60 -3.87 -17.23
CA ARG A 349 -3.29 -3.92 -18.66
C ARG A 349 -2.48 -2.70 -19.13
N GLU A 350 -2.86 -1.50 -18.70
CA GLU A 350 -2.16 -0.27 -19.10
C GLU A 350 -0.72 -0.25 -18.53
N LEU A 351 -0.54 -0.64 -17.28
CA LEU A 351 0.78 -0.72 -16.67
C LEU A 351 1.65 -1.80 -17.31
N ASP A 352 1.10 -2.98 -17.61
CA ASP A 352 1.83 -4.06 -18.29
C ASP A 352 2.26 -3.65 -19.71
N THR A 353 1.41 -2.90 -20.41
CA THR A 353 1.71 -2.42 -21.76
C THR A 353 2.91 -1.47 -21.77
N VAL A 354 3.05 -0.63 -20.75
CA VAL A 354 4.10 0.40 -20.68
C VAL A 354 5.37 -0.11 -20.04
N TYR A 355 5.26 -0.92 -18.97
CA TYR A 355 6.39 -1.28 -18.10
C TYR A 355 6.77 -2.76 -18.14
N GLY A 356 5.94 -3.63 -18.69
CA GLY A 356 6.11 -5.08 -18.71
C GLY A 356 5.19 -5.79 -17.71
N GLU A 357 4.90 -7.08 -18.00
CA GLU A 357 3.97 -7.89 -17.22
C GLU A 357 4.41 -8.01 -15.75
N GLY A 358 3.56 -7.52 -14.84
CA GLY A 358 3.78 -7.60 -13.41
C GLY A 358 4.90 -6.72 -12.85
N GLU A 359 5.53 -5.87 -13.66
CA GLU A 359 6.65 -5.02 -13.23
C GLU A 359 6.22 -4.00 -12.18
N ILE A 360 5.06 -3.39 -12.32
CA ILE A 360 4.44 -2.52 -11.30
C ILE A 360 3.52 -3.39 -10.45
N LEU A 361 3.83 -3.54 -9.17
CA LEU A 361 3.06 -4.38 -8.27
C LEU A 361 1.69 -3.74 -7.96
N ILE A 362 0.61 -4.51 -8.08
CA ILE A 362 -0.75 -4.06 -7.74
C ILE A 362 -1.39 -5.04 -6.77
N TYR A 363 -1.90 -4.54 -5.66
CA TYR A 363 -2.72 -5.32 -4.73
C TYR A 363 -3.58 -4.40 -3.87
N GLY A 364 -4.50 -4.96 -3.12
CA GLY A 364 -5.35 -4.17 -2.23
C GLY A 364 -6.17 -5.01 -1.28
N GLU A 365 -7.02 -4.34 -0.53
CA GLU A 365 -7.94 -4.94 0.42
C GLU A 365 -9.19 -5.45 -0.29
N PRO A 366 -9.45 -6.78 -0.26
CA PRO A 366 -10.56 -7.38 -1.00
C PRO A 366 -11.89 -7.33 -0.24
N TRP A 367 -12.13 -6.27 0.51
CA TRP A 367 -13.33 -6.04 1.32
C TRP A 367 -13.81 -4.60 1.22
N ALA A 368 -14.99 -4.34 1.78
CA ALA A 368 -15.58 -3.05 2.02
C ALA A 368 -15.98 -2.99 3.51
N ALA A 369 -16.14 -1.78 4.05
CA ALA A 369 -16.60 -1.61 5.42
C ALA A 369 -18.11 -1.86 5.56
N ASP A 370 -18.89 -1.54 4.50
CA ASP A 370 -20.33 -1.78 4.42
C ASP A 370 -20.76 -1.97 2.95
N VAL A 371 -22.06 -2.08 2.72
CA VAL A 371 -22.63 -2.27 1.37
C VAL A 371 -22.51 -1.00 0.54
N THR A 372 -21.97 -1.13 -0.68
CA THR A 372 -21.88 -0.04 -1.66
C THR A 372 -22.96 -0.15 -2.73
N ALA A 373 -23.47 0.99 -3.19
CA ALA A 373 -24.45 1.10 -4.27
C ALA A 373 -23.77 1.15 -5.66
N MET A 374 -22.96 0.13 -5.96
CA MET A 374 -22.33 -0.02 -7.26
C MET A 374 -23.39 -0.16 -8.37
N GLU A 375 -23.11 0.34 -9.55
CA GLU A 375 -24.03 0.34 -10.67
C GLU A 375 -24.28 -1.07 -11.23
N ASP A 376 -25.50 -1.32 -11.75
CA ASP A 376 -25.88 -2.62 -12.31
C ASP A 376 -24.91 -3.04 -13.43
N GLY A 377 -24.41 -4.27 -13.34
CA GLY A 377 -23.49 -4.86 -14.30
C GLY A 377 -22.01 -4.69 -13.94
N ALA A 378 -21.66 -3.83 -13.00
CA ALA A 378 -20.31 -3.76 -12.45
C ALA A 378 -20.12 -4.80 -11.33
N ALA A 379 -18.92 -5.35 -11.21
CA ALA A 379 -18.55 -6.32 -10.18
C ALA A 379 -17.50 -5.71 -9.24
N PRO A 380 -17.74 -5.67 -7.93
CA PRO A 380 -16.77 -5.16 -6.97
C PRO A 380 -15.55 -6.10 -6.87
N ALA A 381 -14.35 -5.54 -6.67
CA ALA A 381 -13.11 -6.31 -6.50
C ALA A 381 -12.99 -6.93 -5.10
N LEU A 382 -14.06 -7.57 -4.65
CA LEU A 382 -14.12 -8.33 -3.42
C LEU A 382 -13.41 -9.68 -3.54
N LYS A 383 -13.01 -10.27 -2.43
CA LYS A 383 -12.42 -11.61 -2.34
C LYS A 383 -13.24 -12.67 -3.09
N SER A 384 -14.57 -12.60 -3.01
CA SER A 384 -15.48 -13.51 -3.73
C SER A 384 -15.39 -13.42 -5.26
N ASN A 385 -14.79 -12.35 -5.80
CA ASN A 385 -14.64 -12.09 -7.22
C ASN A 385 -13.18 -12.19 -7.71
N ILE A 386 -12.28 -12.79 -6.92
CA ILE A 386 -10.85 -12.90 -7.25
C ILE A 386 -10.61 -13.59 -8.61
N GLN A 387 -11.48 -14.53 -9.00
CA GLN A 387 -11.40 -15.21 -10.29
C GLN A 387 -11.64 -14.30 -11.50
N LEU A 388 -12.26 -13.12 -11.30
CA LEU A 388 -12.49 -12.13 -12.34
C LEU A 388 -11.30 -11.17 -12.51
N LEU A 389 -10.44 -11.07 -11.49
CA LEU A 389 -9.25 -10.24 -11.54
C LEU A 389 -8.14 -10.89 -12.34
N ASP A 390 -7.26 -10.06 -12.89
CA ASP A 390 -6.02 -10.53 -13.50
C ASP A 390 -5.15 -11.26 -12.47
N LYS A 391 -4.36 -12.24 -12.94
CA LYS A 391 -3.45 -13.04 -12.08
C LYS A 391 -2.38 -12.20 -11.36
N ASN A 392 -2.11 -10.99 -11.84
CA ASN A 392 -1.14 -10.03 -11.27
C ASN A 392 -1.81 -8.87 -10.53
N VAL A 393 -3.07 -9.03 -10.09
CA VAL A 393 -3.75 -8.16 -9.14
C VAL A 393 -3.89 -8.91 -7.82
N GLY A 394 -3.11 -8.51 -6.82
CA GLY A 394 -3.02 -9.17 -5.53
C GLY A 394 -4.10 -8.73 -4.53
N MET A 395 -4.35 -9.57 -3.54
CA MET A 395 -5.27 -9.31 -2.43
C MET A 395 -4.65 -9.68 -1.09
N PHE A 396 -4.86 -8.88 -0.07
CA PHE A 396 -4.55 -9.27 1.30
C PHE A 396 -5.32 -10.52 1.70
N CYS A 397 -4.61 -11.51 2.25
CA CYS A 397 -5.19 -12.79 2.65
C CYS A 397 -5.55 -12.81 4.13
N ASP A 398 -6.76 -12.36 4.46
CA ASP A 398 -7.32 -12.38 5.80
C ASP A 398 -7.46 -13.82 6.36
N ASP A 399 -7.75 -14.81 5.50
CA ASP A 399 -7.80 -16.21 5.92
C ASP A 399 -6.46 -16.71 6.49
N THR A 400 -5.33 -16.36 5.85
CA THR A 400 -4.00 -16.70 6.37
C THR A 400 -3.70 -15.95 7.65
N ARG A 401 -3.97 -14.64 7.69
CA ARG A 401 -3.79 -13.80 8.86
C ARG A 401 -4.53 -14.36 10.07
N ASP A 402 -5.82 -14.61 9.92
CA ASP A 402 -6.69 -15.03 11.01
C ASP A 402 -6.43 -16.50 11.42
N ALA A 403 -6.05 -17.37 10.48
CA ALA A 403 -5.63 -18.72 10.80
C ALA A 403 -4.37 -18.75 11.67
N ILE A 404 -3.42 -17.83 11.46
CA ILE A 404 -2.16 -17.78 12.21
C ILE A 404 -2.37 -17.17 13.59
N LYS A 405 -2.89 -15.92 13.69
CA LYS A 405 -2.92 -15.15 14.95
C LYS A 405 -4.31 -15.00 15.60
N GLY A 406 -5.37 -15.44 14.93
CA GLY A 406 -6.76 -15.23 15.35
C GLY A 406 -7.39 -13.97 14.74
N HIS A 407 -8.73 -13.92 14.83
CA HIS A 407 -9.55 -12.88 14.20
C HIS A 407 -9.21 -11.48 14.73
N VAL A 408 -9.12 -10.49 13.81
CA VAL A 408 -8.63 -9.14 14.15
C VAL A 408 -9.63 -8.29 14.93
N PHE A 409 -10.91 -8.58 14.89
CA PHE A 409 -11.95 -7.87 15.66
C PHE A 409 -12.32 -8.57 16.98
N GLU A 410 -11.66 -9.67 17.33
CA GLU A 410 -11.91 -10.45 18.53
C GLU A 410 -10.63 -10.59 19.34
N ALA A 411 -10.44 -9.76 20.35
CA ALA A 411 -9.19 -9.63 21.10
C ALA A 411 -8.66 -10.97 21.62
N GLU A 412 -9.50 -11.78 22.25
CA GLU A 412 -9.15 -13.01 22.96
C GLU A 412 -9.27 -14.27 22.09
N THR A 413 -9.78 -14.16 20.85
CA THR A 413 -9.89 -15.31 19.95
C THR A 413 -8.52 -15.66 19.36
N PRO A 414 -7.94 -16.84 19.70
CA PRO A 414 -6.62 -17.24 19.23
C PRO A 414 -6.65 -17.73 17.77
N GLY A 415 -5.49 -17.76 17.14
CA GLY A 415 -5.22 -18.51 15.93
C GLY A 415 -4.35 -19.74 16.22
N PHE A 416 -3.78 -20.33 15.18
CA PHE A 416 -2.93 -21.53 15.29
C PHE A 416 -1.79 -21.31 16.27
N VAL A 417 -1.03 -20.23 16.18
CA VAL A 417 0.21 -20.04 16.95
C VAL A 417 -0.02 -19.79 18.43
N ASN A 418 -1.20 -19.29 18.81
CA ASN A 418 -1.53 -18.88 20.18
C ASN A 418 -2.70 -19.66 20.80
N GLY A 419 -3.00 -20.88 20.29
CA GLY A 419 -3.76 -21.88 21.01
C GLY A 419 -5.09 -22.34 20.38
N ALA A 420 -5.49 -21.83 19.20
CA ALA A 420 -6.68 -22.34 18.53
C ALA A 420 -6.49 -23.78 18.05
N GLU A 421 -7.49 -24.62 18.30
CA GLU A 421 -7.57 -25.98 17.78
C GLU A 421 -8.22 -26.02 16.40
N GLY A 422 -7.87 -27.03 15.58
CA GLY A 422 -8.50 -27.28 14.28
C GLY A 422 -8.12 -26.30 13.17
N MET A 423 -7.02 -25.55 13.31
CA MET A 423 -6.53 -24.59 12.30
C MET A 423 -5.58 -25.21 11.27
N GLU A 424 -5.21 -26.47 11.43
CA GLU A 424 -4.18 -27.15 10.63
C GLU A 424 -4.47 -27.13 9.12
N ASP A 425 -5.73 -27.35 8.72
CA ASP A 425 -6.13 -27.29 7.30
C ASP A 425 -6.00 -25.90 6.73
N LYS A 426 -6.34 -24.85 7.50
CA LYS A 426 -6.19 -23.47 7.07
C LYS A 426 -4.72 -23.08 6.91
N ILE A 427 -3.86 -23.56 7.81
CA ILE A 427 -2.40 -23.36 7.70
C ILE A 427 -1.86 -24.06 6.44
N LEU A 428 -2.26 -25.31 6.16
CA LEU A 428 -1.85 -26.01 4.94
C LEU A 428 -2.37 -25.35 3.66
N ASN A 429 -3.58 -24.78 3.66
CA ASN A 429 -4.08 -23.97 2.55
C ASN A 429 -3.28 -22.67 2.37
N SER A 430 -2.89 -22.04 3.48
CA SER A 430 -2.05 -20.83 3.46
C SER A 430 -0.70 -21.09 2.82
N VAL A 431 -0.11 -22.27 3.07
CA VAL A 431 1.18 -22.68 2.47
C VAL A 431 1.14 -22.62 0.94
N THR A 432 0.05 -23.00 0.32
CA THR A 432 -0.15 -22.96 -1.13
C THR A 432 -0.77 -21.66 -1.63
N ALA A 433 -0.77 -20.59 -0.82
CA ALA A 433 -1.45 -19.33 -1.11
C ALA A 433 -2.92 -19.53 -1.54
N TRP A 434 -3.60 -20.51 -0.94
CA TRP A 434 -4.99 -20.89 -1.26
C TRP A 434 -5.22 -21.32 -2.72
N CYS A 435 -4.17 -21.49 -3.53
CA CYS A 435 -4.29 -21.95 -4.91
C CYS A 435 -4.94 -23.35 -4.98
N GLY A 436 -5.97 -23.47 -5.83
CA GLY A 436 -6.78 -24.67 -5.98
C GLY A 436 -7.94 -24.81 -4.99
N ASN A 437 -8.07 -23.85 -4.07
CA ASN A 437 -9.26 -23.56 -3.30
C ASN A 437 -9.71 -22.15 -3.70
N ASP A 438 -10.99 -21.85 -3.62
CA ASP A 438 -11.59 -20.51 -3.72
C ASP A 438 -11.21 -19.67 -4.96
N SER A 439 -10.90 -20.30 -6.08
CA SER A 439 -10.68 -19.63 -7.37
C SER A 439 -9.42 -18.76 -7.47
N VAL A 440 -8.46 -18.86 -6.53
CA VAL A 440 -7.14 -18.25 -6.67
C VAL A 440 -6.37 -18.91 -7.80
N LYS A 441 -5.90 -18.13 -8.76
CA LYS A 441 -5.20 -18.61 -9.96
C LYS A 441 -3.72 -18.90 -9.68
N THR A 442 -3.06 -17.95 -9.03
CA THR A 442 -1.61 -17.97 -8.82
C THR A 442 -1.26 -17.37 -7.44
N PRO A 443 -0.11 -17.73 -6.85
CA PRO A 443 0.36 -17.09 -5.63
C PRO A 443 0.61 -15.57 -5.75
N SER A 444 0.78 -15.03 -6.98
CA SER A 444 0.90 -13.58 -7.19
C SER A 444 -0.35 -12.81 -6.76
N GLN A 445 -1.52 -13.46 -6.75
CA GLN A 445 -2.76 -12.86 -6.27
C GLN A 445 -2.86 -12.76 -4.73
N ILE A 446 -1.91 -13.29 -3.98
CA ILE A 446 -2.00 -13.37 -2.52
C ILE A 446 -0.88 -12.58 -1.86
N ILE A 447 -1.29 -11.67 -0.97
CA ILE A 447 -0.42 -11.00 -0.01
C ILE A 447 -0.52 -11.76 1.31
N THR A 448 0.58 -12.42 1.68
CA THR A 448 0.68 -13.24 2.89
C THR A 448 1.24 -12.39 4.02
N TYR A 449 0.50 -12.26 5.12
CA TYR A 449 0.83 -11.37 6.23
C TYR A 449 0.15 -11.80 7.53
N VAL A 450 0.53 -11.19 8.63
CA VAL A 450 -0.13 -11.35 9.95
C VAL A 450 -0.50 -10.03 10.60
N SER A 451 0.15 -8.92 10.28
CA SER A 451 -0.23 -7.59 10.77
C SER A 451 -0.01 -6.51 9.72
N ALA A 452 -0.80 -5.45 9.80
CA ALA A 452 -0.73 -4.21 9.04
C ALA A 452 -0.94 -3.03 10.02
N HIS A 453 -1.04 -1.81 9.50
CA HIS A 453 -1.33 -0.64 10.34
C HIS A 453 -2.68 -0.74 11.07
N ASP A 454 -3.69 -1.36 10.45
CA ASP A 454 -5.02 -1.61 11.02
C ASP A 454 -5.02 -2.69 12.10
N ASN A 455 -5.90 -2.53 13.07
CA ASN A 455 -6.11 -3.42 14.20
C ASN A 455 -4.85 -3.55 15.11
N TRP A 456 -4.84 -4.54 16.00
CA TRP A 456 -3.67 -4.77 16.87
C TRP A 456 -2.43 -5.15 16.06
N THR A 457 -1.27 -4.64 16.47
CA THR A 457 0.01 -5.22 16.05
C THR A 457 0.05 -6.71 16.37
N LEU A 458 0.95 -7.46 15.76
CA LEU A 458 1.09 -8.87 16.11
C LEU A 458 1.39 -9.03 17.62
N TRP A 459 2.29 -8.22 18.17
CA TRP A 459 2.65 -8.26 19.58
C TRP A 459 1.47 -7.97 20.50
N ASP A 460 0.71 -6.91 20.25
CA ASP A 460 -0.46 -6.55 21.05
C ASP A 460 -1.58 -7.60 20.95
N LYS A 461 -1.78 -8.20 19.78
CA LYS A 461 -2.73 -9.31 19.62
C LYS A 461 -2.31 -10.54 20.41
N LEU A 462 -1.03 -10.90 20.40
CA LEU A 462 -0.51 -12.02 21.18
C LEU A 462 -0.60 -11.76 22.68
N GLU A 463 -0.46 -10.53 23.14
CA GLU A 463 -0.61 -10.17 24.55
C GLU A 463 -2.03 -10.42 25.09
N LYS A 464 -3.06 -10.32 24.24
CA LYS A 464 -4.43 -10.64 24.65
C LYS A 464 -4.63 -12.13 24.99
N THR A 465 -3.76 -13.01 24.50
CA THR A 465 -3.89 -14.45 24.67
C THR A 465 -2.73 -15.09 25.42
N ILE A 466 -1.59 -14.41 25.54
CA ILE A 466 -0.35 -14.93 26.16
C ILE A 466 0.23 -13.87 27.10
N SER A 467 0.21 -14.14 28.40
CA SER A 467 0.71 -13.21 29.42
C SER A 467 2.25 -13.23 29.55
N ASP A 468 2.89 -14.39 29.33
CA ASP A 468 4.33 -14.54 29.43
C ASP A 468 5.03 -13.96 28.20
N GLU A 469 5.92 -12.99 28.41
CA GLU A 469 6.62 -12.28 27.34
C GLU A 469 7.57 -13.17 26.53
N LYS A 470 8.29 -14.07 27.19
CA LYS A 470 9.21 -15.01 26.51
C LYS A 470 8.45 -15.99 25.64
N GLN A 471 7.26 -16.38 26.08
CA GLN A 471 6.38 -17.22 25.27
C GLN A 471 5.83 -16.44 24.08
N ARG A 472 5.45 -15.16 24.26
CA ARG A 472 5.04 -14.29 23.14
C ARG A 472 6.11 -14.17 22.08
N GLU A 473 7.39 -14.01 22.47
CA GLU A 473 8.49 -13.92 21.52
C GLU A 473 8.67 -15.22 20.70
N LYS A 474 8.55 -16.39 21.33
CA LYS A 474 8.57 -17.68 20.62
C LYS A 474 7.41 -17.81 19.63
N VAL A 475 6.22 -17.40 20.05
CA VAL A 475 5.01 -17.43 19.22
C VAL A 475 5.11 -16.44 18.06
N ASN A 476 5.71 -15.25 18.29
CA ASN A 476 5.98 -14.29 17.22
C ASN A 476 6.94 -14.89 16.18
N ARG A 477 8.04 -15.54 16.60
CA ARG A 477 8.96 -16.26 15.68
C ARG A 477 8.23 -17.34 14.88
N LEU A 478 7.36 -18.13 15.53
CA LEU A 478 6.56 -19.14 14.85
C LEU A 478 5.59 -18.53 13.82
N ALA A 479 4.90 -17.45 14.17
CA ALA A 479 4.01 -16.73 13.25
C ALA A 479 4.78 -16.23 12.03
N ALA A 480 5.94 -15.59 12.24
CA ALA A 480 6.82 -15.13 11.17
C ALA A 480 7.28 -16.29 10.26
N ALA A 481 7.73 -17.40 10.86
CA ALA A 481 8.17 -18.56 10.10
C ALA A 481 7.05 -19.17 9.24
N ILE A 482 5.79 -19.17 9.72
CA ILE A 482 4.65 -19.67 8.95
C ILE A 482 4.41 -18.79 7.73
N TYR A 483 4.07 -17.49 7.91
CA TYR A 483 3.68 -16.68 6.74
C TYR A 483 4.86 -16.42 5.79
N MET A 484 6.10 -16.34 6.31
CA MET A 484 7.29 -16.17 5.47
C MET A 484 7.72 -17.44 4.72
N THR A 485 7.11 -18.59 4.98
CA THR A 485 7.36 -19.83 4.23
C THR A 485 6.13 -20.35 3.49
N CYS A 486 5.03 -19.59 3.49
CA CYS A 486 3.93 -19.78 2.53
C CYS A 486 4.30 -19.24 1.15
N GLN A 487 3.71 -19.78 0.08
CA GLN A 487 3.73 -19.13 -1.23
C GLN A 487 2.93 -17.81 -1.16
N GLY A 488 3.11 -16.90 -2.11
CA GLY A 488 2.52 -15.56 -2.09
C GLY A 488 3.56 -14.46 -1.90
N ASN A 489 3.13 -13.20 -1.97
CA ASN A 489 3.99 -12.04 -1.71
C ASN A 489 4.02 -11.78 -0.21
N LEU A 490 5.19 -11.52 0.34
CA LEU A 490 5.34 -11.28 1.78
C LEU A 490 5.08 -9.82 2.12
N PHE A 491 4.39 -9.63 3.23
CA PHE A 491 4.09 -8.29 3.75
C PHE A 491 4.11 -8.31 5.28
N PHE A 492 4.63 -7.26 5.90
CA PHE A 492 4.51 -7.04 7.34
C PHE A 492 4.61 -5.55 7.73
N LEU A 493 3.97 -5.23 8.85
CA LEU A 493 4.00 -3.91 9.46
C LEU A 493 5.41 -3.57 9.97
N SER A 494 5.87 -2.35 9.75
CA SER A 494 7.11 -1.83 10.33
C SER A 494 7.14 -2.05 11.86
N GLY A 495 8.20 -2.69 12.33
CA GLY A 495 8.39 -3.00 13.74
C GLY A 495 7.83 -4.34 14.22
N GLU A 496 7.12 -5.09 13.39
CA GLU A 496 6.66 -6.44 13.74
C GLU A 496 7.85 -7.31 14.15
N GLU A 497 8.97 -7.16 13.48
CA GLU A 497 10.24 -7.87 13.69
C GLU A 497 10.96 -7.49 14.99
N PHE A 498 10.51 -6.46 15.70
CA PHE A 498 11.02 -6.09 17.03
C PHE A 498 9.89 -5.86 18.04
N ALA A 499 8.83 -6.67 17.91
CA ALA A 499 7.72 -6.68 18.88
C ALA A 499 7.02 -5.31 19.04
N ARG A 500 6.81 -4.56 17.96
CA ARG A 500 6.13 -3.26 17.99
C ARG A 500 4.81 -3.35 18.74
N THR A 501 4.61 -2.44 19.68
CA THR A 501 3.37 -2.27 20.42
C THR A 501 2.78 -0.88 20.17
N LYS A 502 1.47 -0.80 20.21
CA LYS A 502 0.68 0.42 20.32
C LYS A 502 -0.09 0.42 21.66
N ASP A 503 0.56 -0.10 22.72
CA ASP A 503 0.04 -0.20 24.08
C ASP A 503 -1.31 -0.94 24.15
N GLY A 504 -1.53 -1.91 23.26
CA GLY A 504 -2.75 -2.71 23.17
C GLY A 504 -3.95 -2.00 22.55
N TYR A 505 -3.77 -0.80 21.97
CA TYR A 505 -4.83 -0.12 21.22
C TYR A 505 -5.02 -0.72 19.84
N GLU A 506 -6.27 -0.94 19.49
CA GLU A 506 -6.67 -1.53 18.21
C GLU A 506 -6.62 -0.52 17.06
N ASN A 507 -7.13 0.69 17.31
CA ASN A 507 -7.27 1.73 16.30
C ASN A 507 -6.59 3.02 16.77
N THR A 508 -5.54 3.43 16.06
CA THR A 508 -4.70 4.55 16.44
C THR A 508 -4.54 5.58 15.32
N TYR A 509 -5.47 5.60 14.34
CA TYR A 509 -5.35 6.41 13.13
C TYR A 509 -5.16 7.92 13.38
N ASN A 510 -5.70 8.44 14.47
CA ASN A 510 -5.60 9.84 14.91
C ASN A 510 -5.09 9.99 16.36
N ALA A 511 -4.48 8.94 16.89
CA ALA A 511 -3.84 9.00 18.20
C ALA A 511 -2.53 9.83 18.13
N PRO A 512 -2.00 10.30 19.27
CA PRO A 512 -0.73 11.01 19.27
C PRO A 512 0.39 10.24 18.58
N ILE A 513 1.27 10.95 17.89
CA ILE A 513 2.39 10.36 17.16
C ILE A 513 3.32 9.54 18.07
N GLU A 514 3.42 9.89 19.34
CA GLU A 514 4.21 9.17 20.35
C GLU A 514 3.78 7.73 20.53
N LEU A 515 2.47 7.43 20.34
CA LEU A 515 1.95 6.06 20.37
C LEU A 515 2.24 5.30 19.06
N ASN A 516 2.27 6.03 17.94
CA ASN A 516 2.40 5.45 16.61
C ASN A 516 3.85 5.35 16.11
N ARG A 517 4.79 6.14 16.65
CA ARG A 517 6.18 6.17 16.20
C ARG A 517 6.85 4.80 16.24
N LEU A 518 7.80 4.57 15.36
CA LEU A 518 8.72 3.45 15.51
C LEU A 518 9.68 3.72 16.66
N ASP A 519 9.71 2.82 17.61
CA ASP A 519 10.63 2.85 18.74
C ASP A 519 11.95 2.17 18.35
N TRP A 520 12.97 2.98 18.03
CA TRP A 520 14.25 2.46 17.60
C TRP A 520 15.07 1.84 18.75
N GLU A 521 14.80 2.18 20.02
CA GLU A 521 15.41 1.51 21.17
C GLU A 521 14.91 0.06 21.24
N ARG A 522 13.60 -0.13 21.05
CA ARG A 522 12.98 -1.44 21.07
C ARG A 522 13.51 -2.38 19.97
N ALA A 523 13.92 -1.85 18.81
CA ALA A 523 14.56 -2.62 17.75
C ALA A 523 15.87 -3.31 18.20
N TYR A 524 16.51 -2.78 19.22
CA TYR A 524 17.74 -3.32 19.80
C TYR A 524 17.52 -4.05 21.13
N GLU A 525 16.41 -3.78 21.83
CA GLU A 525 15.95 -4.61 22.95
C GLU A 525 15.52 -6.00 22.46
N TYR A 526 14.80 -6.08 21.35
CA TYR A 526 14.37 -7.33 20.71
C TYR A 526 15.29 -7.75 19.55
N GLN A 527 16.59 -7.56 19.71
CA GLN A 527 17.58 -7.85 18.67
C GLN A 527 17.53 -9.30 18.17
N GLU A 528 17.28 -10.28 19.04
CA GLU A 528 17.23 -11.71 18.65
C GLU A 528 16.00 -11.99 17.78
N LEU A 529 14.85 -11.38 18.07
CA LEU A 529 13.66 -11.49 17.24
C LEU A 529 13.90 -10.86 15.86
N ARG A 530 14.47 -9.65 15.83
CA ARG A 530 14.87 -8.98 14.58
C ARG A 530 15.80 -9.84 13.73
N GLN A 531 16.83 -10.44 14.33
CA GLN A 531 17.75 -11.32 13.62
C GLN A 531 17.04 -12.57 13.08
N TYR A 532 16.02 -13.06 13.77
CA TYR A 532 15.23 -14.18 13.29
C TYR A 532 14.48 -13.82 11.99
N TYR A 533 13.87 -12.63 11.91
CA TYR A 533 13.25 -12.12 10.68
C TYR A 533 14.28 -11.93 9.55
N GLN A 534 15.43 -11.34 9.85
CA GLN A 534 16.53 -11.19 8.87
C GLN A 534 16.94 -12.52 8.26
N GLY A 535 17.10 -13.54 9.09
CA GLY A 535 17.50 -14.88 8.63
C GLY A 535 16.41 -15.56 7.81
N LEU A 536 15.13 -15.40 8.19
CA LEU A 536 13.98 -15.89 7.42
C LEU A 536 13.93 -15.27 6.02
N ILE A 537 14.02 -13.94 5.93
CA ILE A 537 14.01 -13.20 4.66
C ILE A 537 15.19 -13.61 3.78
N ALA A 538 16.39 -13.71 4.38
CA ALA A 538 17.59 -14.10 3.65
C ALA A 538 17.52 -15.57 3.17
N LEU A 539 17.00 -16.49 3.99
CA LEU A 539 16.78 -17.88 3.62
C LEU A 539 15.75 -18.00 2.50
N ARG A 540 14.60 -17.32 2.64
CA ARG A 540 13.53 -17.35 1.64
C ARG A 540 14.03 -17.05 0.22
N LYS A 541 14.91 -16.09 0.07
CA LYS A 541 15.53 -15.74 -1.23
C LYS A 541 16.38 -16.86 -1.84
N GLN A 542 16.77 -17.88 -1.05
CA GLN A 542 17.48 -19.07 -1.49
C GLN A 542 16.53 -20.25 -1.82
N LEU A 543 15.22 -20.08 -1.63
CA LEU A 543 14.22 -21.14 -1.71
C LEU A 543 13.24 -20.91 -2.87
N PRO A 544 13.66 -21.12 -4.15
CA PRO A 544 12.84 -20.84 -5.31
C PRO A 544 11.48 -21.56 -5.32
N GLY A 545 11.38 -22.73 -4.69
CA GLY A 545 10.11 -23.46 -4.59
C GLY A 545 9.03 -22.74 -3.78
N LEU A 546 9.42 -21.87 -2.85
CA LEU A 546 8.49 -21.02 -2.10
C LEU A 546 8.24 -19.67 -2.81
N CYS A 547 9.18 -19.22 -3.63
CA CYS A 547 9.09 -17.93 -4.36
C CYS A 547 8.35 -18.05 -5.69
N ASP A 548 7.94 -19.24 -6.10
CA ASP A 548 7.23 -19.48 -7.37
C ASP A 548 5.85 -18.80 -7.36
N LYS A 549 5.61 -17.92 -8.33
CA LYS A 549 4.34 -17.19 -8.52
C LYS A 549 3.53 -17.70 -9.71
N SER A 550 3.99 -18.79 -10.35
CA SER A 550 3.31 -19.36 -11.51
C SER A 550 2.04 -20.13 -11.14
N GLU A 551 1.22 -20.44 -12.14
CA GLU A 551 0.05 -21.30 -11.99
C GLU A 551 0.42 -22.73 -11.55
N GLU A 552 1.68 -23.15 -11.75
CA GLU A 552 2.21 -24.45 -11.37
C GLU A 552 2.78 -24.50 -9.94
N ALA A 553 2.88 -23.33 -9.27
CA ALA A 553 3.52 -23.19 -7.96
C ALA A 553 2.99 -24.17 -6.91
N ARG A 554 1.66 -24.40 -6.89
CA ARG A 554 1.03 -25.35 -5.97
C ARG A 554 1.60 -26.77 -6.10
N LYS A 555 1.99 -27.21 -7.30
CA LYS A 555 2.52 -28.56 -7.55
C LYS A 555 3.87 -28.80 -6.88
N ARG A 556 4.57 -27.74 -6.44
CA ARG A 556 5.80 -27.86 -5.68
C ARG A 556 5.58 -28.34 -4.25
N ILE A 557 4.36 -28.22 -3.73
CA ILE A 557 4.01 -28.62 -2.36
C ILE A 557 3.39 -30.03 -2.41
N SER A 558 3.94 -30.93 -1.57
CA SER A 558 3.52 -32.32 -1.50
C SER A 558 3.73 -32.92 -0.10
N GLY A 559 3.27 -34.15 0.11
CA GLY A 559 3.50 -34.85 1.38
C GLY A 559 2.97 -34.14 2.60
N GLN A 560 1.89 -33.39 2.45
CA GLN A 560 1.22 -32.66 3.53
C GLN A 560 0.69 -33.63 4.58
N TRP A 561 0.92 -33.31 5.84
CA TRP A 561 0.36 -34.03 6.98
C TRP A 561 -0.03 -33.04 8.08
N LYS A 562 -0.93 -33.48 8.96
CA LYS A 562 -1.37 -32.73 10.14
C LYS A 562 -1.58 -33.66 11.32
N GLU A 563 -1.37 -33.16 12.50
CA GLU A 563 -1.76 -33.71 13.78
C GLU A 563 -2.16 -32.55 14.70
N ASP A 564 -2.75 -32.82 15.85
CA ASP A 564 -3.21 -31.75 16.73
C ASP A 564 -2.06 -30.80 17.10
N GLY A 565 -2.18 -29.58 16.63
CA GLY A 565 -1.22 -28.49 16.85
C GLY A 565 0.08 -28.58 16.03
N ALA A 566 0.19 -29.48 15.04
CA ALA A 566 1.36 -29.52 14.16
C ALA A 566 1.00 -29.84 12.72
N VAL A 567 1.73 -29.25 11.79
CA VAL A 567 1.61 -29.50 10.35
C VAL A 567 2.98 -29.62 9.72
N GLY A 568 3.09 -30.34 8.61
CA GLY A 568 4.31 -30.39 7.84
C GLY A 568 4.05 -30.75 6.38
N PHE A 569 5.02 -30.44 5.53
CA PHE A 569 4.95 -30.63 4.08
C PHE A 569 6.34 -30.65 3.45
N LEU A 570 6.40 -31.18 2.23
CA LEU A 570 7.57 -31.17 1.37
C LEU A 570 7.44 -30.11 0.30
N VAL A 571 8.56 -29.48 -0.06
CA VAL A 571 8.65 -28.52 -1.17
C VAL A 571 9.64 -29.02 -2.20
N ASP A 572 9.25 -29.09 -3.47
CA ASP A 572 10.18 -29.20 -4.59
C ASP A 572 10.84 -27.85 -4.82
N ASN A 573 12.12 -27.76 -4.46
CA ASN A 573 12.88 -26.52 -4.47
C ASN A 573 13.79 -26.40 -5.70
N ARG A 574 13.68 -27.30 -6.67
CA ARG A 574 14.44 -27.23 -7.93
C ARG A 574 13.96 -26.09 -8.80
N ASP A 575 14.89 -25.37 -9.41
CA ASP A 575 14.61 -24.32 -10.38
C ASP A 575 15.72 -24.32 -11.44
N GLU A 576 15.35 -24.18 -12.72
CA GLU A 576 16.31 -24.19 -13.82
C GLU A 576 17.09 -22.87 -13.92
N ALA A 577 16.45 -21.75 -13.52
CA ALA A 577 17.04 -20.42 -13.60
C ALA A 577 17.76 -20.00 -12.31
N LYS A 578 17.43 -20.62 -11.17
CA LYS A 578 17.95 -20.25 -9.85
C LYS A 578 18.61 -21.45 -9.19
N THR A 579 19.92 -21.40 -9.00
CA THR A 579 20.66 -22.45 -8.29
C THR A 579 20.45 -22.35 -6.79
N SER A 580 19.76 -23.35 -6.22
CA SER A 580 19.73 -23.58 -4.77
C SER A 580 20.54 -24.84 -4.45
N PRO A 581 21.30 -24.89 -3.35
CA PRO A 581 21.99 -26.12 -2.96
C PRO A 581 21.02 -27.22 -2.51
N TRP A 582 19.79 -26.86 -2.15
CA TRP A 582 18.76 -27.79 -1.68
C TRP A 582 17.70 -28.02 -2.76
N LYS A 583 17.53 -29.29 -3.14
CA LYS A 583 16.55 -29.68 -4.17
C LYS A 583 15.16 -29.94 -3.60
N LYS A 584 15.10 -30.28 -2.31
CA LYS A 584 13.85 -30.55 -1.62
C LYS A 584 13.90 -29.97 -0.20
N LEU A 585 12.77 -29.48 0.29
CA LEU A 585 12.64 -29.01 1.66
C LEU A 585 11.63 -29.86 2.41
N LEU A 586 11.82 -30.01 3.72
CA LEU A 586 10.83 -30.46 4.67
C LEU A 586 10.60 -29.31 5.66
N ILE A 587 9.37 -28.87 5.77
CA ILE A 587 8.97 -27.78 6.69
C ILE A 587 7.96 -28.33 7.67
N ILE A 588 8.16 -28.03 8.97
CA ILE A 588 7.27 -28.42 10.06
C ILE A 588 6.96 -27.19 10.91
N TYR A 589 5.69 -26.95 11.20
CA TYR A 589 5.23 -25.96 12.18
C TYR A 589 4.64 -26.71 13.37
N ASN A 590 5.13 -26.42 14.55
CA ASN A 590 4.74 -27.05 15.80
C ASN A 590 4.34 -25.98 16.82
N ARG A 591 3.03 -25.87 17.14
CA ARG A 591 2.55 -24.98 18.20
C ARG A 591 2.48 -25.65 19.57
N THR A 592 2.71 -26.96 19.65
CA THR A 592 2.53 -27.73 20.87
C THR A 592 3.69 -27.53 21.85
N GLU A 593 3.46 -27.88 23.12
CA GLU A 593 4.48 -27.89 24.19
C GLU A 593 5.39 -29.16 24.15
N LYS A 594 5.29 -29.96 23.09
CA LYS A 594 6.08 -31.19 22.92
C LYS A 594 6.88 -31.12 21.63
N THR A 595 8.03 -31.80 21.61
CA THR A 595 8.78 -32.00 20.38
C THR A 595 8.03 -32.92 19.43
N VAL A 596 7.89 -32.47 18.18
CA VAL A 596 7.31 -33.28 17.10
C VAL A 596 8.42 -33.89 16.29
N THR A 597 8.45 -35.23 16.23
CA THR A 597 9.50 -36.00 15.53
C THR A 597 8.92 -36.72 14.34
N ARG A 598 9.64 -36.66 13.21
CA ARG A 598 9.29 -37.38 11.96
C ARG A 598 10.52 -38.06 11.37
N GLU A 599 10.30 -39.25 10.82
CA GLU A 599 11.30 -39.91 9.99
C GLU A 599 11.53 -39.13 8.70
N LEU A 600 12.78 -39.02 8.29
CA LEU A 600 13.14 -38.30 7.07
C LEU A 600 13.02 -39.24 5.84
N PRO A 601 12.55 -38.73 4.70
CA PRO A 601 12.73 -39.40 3.42
C PRO A 601 14.21 -39.71 3.18
N GLU A 602 14.50 -40.75 2.39
CA GLU A 602 15.88 -41.14 2.02
C GLU A 602 16.65 -39.95 1.45
N GLY A 603 17.87 -39.73 1.91
CA GLY A 603 18.79 -38.69 1.48
C GLY A 603 19.53 -37.99 2.63
N ASN A 604 20.40 -37.07 2.27
CA ASN A 604 21.14 -36.24 3.23
C ASN A 604 20.39 -34.97 3.54
N TRP A 605 19.95 -34.81 4.77
CA TRP A 605 19.19 -33.65 5.22
C TRP A 605 20.00 -32.73 6.11
N GLU A 606 19.88 -31.44 5.89
CA GLU A 606 20.55 -30.37 6.63
C GLU A 606 19.52 -29.49 7.33
N ILE A 607 19.84 -29.05 8.56
CA ILE A 607 18.99 -28.10 9.30
C ILE A 607 19.28 -26.68 8.79
N LEU A 608 18.27 -26.02 8.25
CA LEU A 608 18.38 -24.67 7.69
C LEU A 608 17.88 -23.61 8.66
N LEU A 609 16.86 -23.96 9.45
CA LEU A 609 16.23 -23.08 10.43
C LEU A 609 15.60 -23.93 11.54
N ASN A 610 15.61 -23.42 12.75
CA ASN A 610 14.84 -23.94 13.88
C ASN A 610 14.17 -22.79 14.66
N GLY A 611 13.52 -23.09 15.79
CA GLY A 611 12.78 -22.07 16.58
C GLY A 611 13.64 -20.94 17.16
N GLU A 612 14.95 -21.08 17.20
CA GLU A 612 15.88 -20.13 17.84
C GLU A 612 16.78 -19.42 16.82
N ASN A 613 17.13 -20.09 15.73
CA ASN A 613 18.12 -19.60 14.77
C ASN A 613 17.68 -19.81 13.33
N SER A 614 17.50 -18.71 12.61
CA SER A 614 17.12 -18.66 11.19
C SER A 614 18.31 -18.56 10.22
N PHE A 615 19.56 -18.55 10.74
CA PHE A 615 20.79 -18.49 9.94
C PHE A 615 21.55 -19.83 9.90
N LEU A 616 20.98 -20.94 10.39
CA LEU A 616 21.64 -22.24 10.37
C LEU A 616 22.02 -22.68 8.95
N TRP A 617 21.31 -22.24 7.95
CA TRP A 617 21.58 -22.52 6.54
C TRP A 617 22.93 -21.99 6.03
N LYS A 618 23.56 -21.05 6.72
CA LYS A 618 24.91 -20.57 6.37
C LYS A 618 25.99 -21.57 6.70
N GLU A 619 25.76 -22.34 7.78
CA GLU A 619 26.64 -23.43 8.26
C GLU A 619 25.77 -24.64 8.65
N PRO A 620 25.11 -25.29 7.66
CA PRO A 620 24.10 -26.29 7.95
C PRO A 620 24.72 -27.57 8.54
N LYS A 621 23.98 -28.17 9.49
CA LYS A 621 24.35 -29.44 10.10
C LYS A 621 23.45 -30.55 9.58
N ASN A 622 24.04 -31.71 9.29
CA ASN A 622 23.29 -32.91 8.93
C ASN A 622 22.43 -33.40 10.09
N THR A 623 21.27 -33.94 9.74
CA THR A 623 20.37 -34.61 10.70
C THR A 623 19.83 -35.92 10.12
N GLN A 624 19.51 -36.84 11.00
CA GLN A 624 18.90 -38.15 10.68
C GLN A 624 17.41 -38.19 11.01
N LYS A 625 16.88 -37.15 11.68
CA LYS A 625 15.48 -37.03 12.07
C LYS A 625 15.02 -35.58 11.96
N ALA A 626 13.77 -35.41 11.66
CA ALA A 626 13.11 -34.10 11.75
C ALA A 626 12.54 -33.93 13.18
N GLU A 627 13.14 -33.05 13.98
CA GLU A 627 12.72 -32.78 15.35
C GLU A 627 12.38 -31.30 15.51
N ALA A 628 11.09 -30.97 15.41
CA ALA A 628 10.57 -29.62 15.64
C ALA A 628 10.32 -29.43 17.15
N ALA A 629 11.09 -28.55 17.78
CA ALA A 629 10.97 -28.21 19.20
C ALA A 629 9.58 -27.64 19.55
N PRO A 630 9.21 -27.57 20.84
CA PRO A 630 7.97 -26.89 21.25
C PRO A 630 7.88 -25.44 20.73
N VAL A 631 6.71 -25.06 20.28
CA VAL A 631 6.38 -23.70 19.80
C VAL A 631 7.46 -23.19 18.83
N SER A 632 7.66 -23.92 17.73
CA SER A 632 8.71 -23.60 16.76
C SER A 632 8.39 -24.04 15.34
N ALA A 633 9.12 -23.47 14.39
CA ALA A 633 9.23 -23.99 13.03
C ALA A 633 10.57 -24.74 12.85
N LEU A 634 10.58 -25.73 11.95
CA LEU A 634 11.77 -26.43 11.48
C LEU A 634 11.79 -26.42 9.97
N ILE A 635 12.90 -26.02 9.36
CA ILE A 635 13.13 -26.13 7.93
C ILE A 635 14.38 -26.99 7.71
N LEU A 636 14.21 -28.09 6.99
CA LEU A 636 15.28 -28.96 6.55
C LEU A 636 15.42 -28.88 5.02
N GLY A 637 16.67 -28.96 4.55
CA GLY A 637 16.99 -28.99 3.10
C GLY A 637 17.72 -30.29 2.74
N GLN A 638 17.31 -30.89 1.63
CA GLN A 638 17.95 -32.03 1.01
C GLN A 638 18.77 -31.58 -0.20
N ARG A 639 20.07 -31.92 -0.24
CA ARG A 639 20.93 -31.61 -1.39
C ARG A 639 20.67 -32.46 -2.62
#